data_3b51d2e81472fb0af7200a094b864853
#
_entry.id   3b51d2e81472fb0af7200a094b864853
#
_cell.length_a   1.000
_cell.length_b   1.000
_cell.length_c   1.000
_cell.angle_alpha   90.00
_cell.angle_beta   90.00
_cell.angle_gamma   90.00
#
_symmetry.space_group_name_H-M   'P 1'
#
loop_
_entity.id
_entity.type
_entity.pdbx_description
1 polymer ?
#
loop_
_entity_poly.entity_id
_entity_poly.type
_entity_poly.pdbx_seq_one_letter_code
_entity_poly.pdbx_strand_id
1 'polypeptide(L)'
;MLVDAERERLDEDARRVHNWRRFGPYLADRQWGTVREDYSPSGECWTYLPHDHARSRTYRWGEDGLLGMCDRECRLCFSVALWNGNDPILKERLFGLTGPEGNHGEDVKELYYHLDATPTFSYGKALYKYPQQEYPYTRLVEDNRRRGKGDRELEIEDTGVFDRGYWDVFVEYGKAAPDDVLIRITVANRGDAPATIHVLPQLWLRNTWSWGRTGEGYDPKGSLERCAPGSVRVEQPTLGSFLLDCDDNPELLFTENETNTERLFHYPSAGKYVKDAFHRRVVNGEGGAVNPAHRGTKCAAWYVLEVPARSERVVRVRLAEEALATGAPFADFDETFAARIAEADHYHRSARSAPMTEEERRIVRQADAGLVWSRKFYHYIVEHWLDGDPNQPDAPAERRRGRNRKWDQLWARDVISMPDGWEYPWFAAWDLAFHCVAMARFDPQFAKQQLLLLCREWYMHPNGQLPAYEFAFGDVNPPVHAWAVWRVYQLAGEGGFGYDREFLERAFDKMLINFTWWVNREDAEGDNLFCGGFLGLDNVGVFDRSQPLPGGGELVQADATAWMAFYCTTMLQMALELAKEEAPYADLALKFFEHFVAIAKATNELGGTGLWNDDDGFYYDQMQGPSGIRQLRIRSMVGLVPLIAAAALDDELLQGIPIFAERLRWFFDNRPELAASIACELDVDHQHRLLAIPSRARLERVLRYMLDEGELLSPYGIRSLSRVHEQHPYVLQLDGHAYEVHYAPAESDSGLFGGNSNWRGPVWFPMNYLLVEALKRYDHFYGETFRIECPTGSGKMMNLGEIAEELERRLVQLFVPDAHGRRPCHGGSPRYAEDPAFRELVLFYEYFHGNDGRGLGASHQTGWTALAGNLVERAASVRSIHGNK
;
A
#
# COMPACT_ATOMS: atom_id res chain seq x y z
N MET A 1 -27.02 -24.23 6.82
CA MET A 1 -25.81 -23.44 6.59
C MET A 1 -26.27 -22.06 6.22
N LEU A 2 -25.81 -21.02 6.90
CA LEU A 2 -25.99 -19.65 6.43
C LEU A 2 -25.32 -19.58 5.07
N VAL A 3 -26.02 -19.11 4.06
CA VAL A 3 -25.47 -18.81 2.75
C VAL A 3 -24.45 -17.69 2.97
N ASP A 4 -23.26 -17.77 2.36
CA ASP A 4 -22.28 -16.72 2.46
C ASP A 4 -22.67 -15.59 1.50
N ALA A 5 -23.50 -14.68 2.00
CA ALA A 5 -24.10 -13.60 1.21
C ALA A 5 -23.06 -12.68 0.53
N GLU A 6 -21.88 -12.50 1.14
CA GLU A 6 -20.83 -11.70 0.50
C GLU A 6 -20.16 -12.45 -0.66
N ARG A 7 -20.00 -13.78 -0.56
CA ARG A 7 -19.54 -14.60 -1.70
C ARG A 7 -20.54 -14.59 -2.84
N GLU A 8 -21.84 -14.60 -2.56
CA GLU A 8 -22.87 -14.44 -3.59
C GLU A 8 -22.77 -13.09 -4.30
N ARG A 9 -22.58 -11.98 -3.56
CA ARG A 9 -22.38 -10.64 -4.15
C ARG A 9 -21.12 -10.58 -5.01
N LEU A 10 -20.03 -11.19 -4.57
CA LEU A 10 -18.79 -11.29 -5.34
C LEU A 10 -19.01 -12.03 -6.66
N ASP A 11 -19.77 -13.11 -6.63
CA ASP A 11 -20.09 -13.90 -7.81
C ASP A 11 -21.06 -13.17 -8.77
N GLU A 12 -22.06 -12.47 -8.22
CA GLU A 12 -22.96 -11.60 -9.01
C GLU A 12 -22.19 -10.46 -9.69
N ASP A 13 -21.25 -9.82 -8.99
CA ASP A 13 -20.40 -8.76 -9.53
C ASP A 13 -19.48 -9.31 -10.63
N ALA A 14 -18.85 -10.47 -10.40
CA ALA A 14 -17.99 -11.14 -11.37
C ALA A 14 -18.72 -11.51 -12.66
N ARG A 15 -19.95 -12.03 -12.54
CA ARG A 15 -20.81 -12.37 -13.67
C ARG A 15 -21.55 -11.16 -14.29
N ARG A 16 -21.33 -9.95 -13.73
CA ARG A 16 -21.97 -8.71 -14.17
C ARG A 16 -23.51 -8.77 -14.13
N VAL A 17 -24.07 -9.51 -13.17
CA VAL A 17 -25.51 -9.57 -12.92
C VAL A 17 -25.93 -8.36 -12.08
N HIS A 18 -25.19 -8.08 -11.02
CA HIS A 18 -25.36 -6.89 -10.19
C HIS A 18 -23.99 -6.24 -9.93
N ASN A 19 -23.90 -4.91 -10.08
CA ASN A 19 -22.67 -4.16 -9.91
C ASN A 19 -22.45 -3.78 -8.44
N TRP A 20 -22.20 -4.76 -7.58
CA TRP A 20 -22.03 -4.54 -6.14
C TRP A 20 -20.85 -3.63 -5.80
N ARG A 21 -19.83 -3.55 -6.68
CA ARG A 21 -18.66 -2.69 -6.53
C ARG A 21 -18.84 -1.32 -7.20
N ARG A 22 -20.04 -0.94 -7.64
CA ARG A 22 -20.29 0.37 -8.26
C ARG A 22 -19.93 1.52 -7.34
N PHE A 23 -20.42 1.50 -6.09
CA PHE A 23 -20.03 2.41 -5.02
C PHE A 23 -19.06 1.72 -4.04
N GLY A 24 -18.08 2.47 -3.55
CA GLY A 24 -17.10 1.96 -2.60
C GLY A 24 -16.27 3.10 -1.99
N PRO A 25 -15.25 2.80 -1.17
CA PRO A 25 -14.41 3.79 -0.51
C PRO A 25 -13.38 4.37 -1.49
N TYR A 26 -13.80 4.64 -2.72
CA TYR A 26 -12.92 5.04 -3.83
C TYR A 26 -12.59 6.52 -3.83
N LEU A 27 -13.23 7.31 -2.97
CA LEU A 27 -12.90 8.72 -2.76
C LEU A 27 -11.53 8.82 -2.08
N ALA A 28 -10.62 9.62 -2.66
CA ALA A 28 -9.29 9.79 -2.10
C ALA A 28 -9.32 10.51 -0.73
N ASP A 29 -8.32 10.26 0.10
CA ASP A 29 -8.14 10.98 1.36
C ASP A 29 -7.34 12.27 1.15
N ARG A 30 -6.54 12.35 0.06
CA ARG A 30 -5.78 13.52 -0.34
C ARG A 30 -5.69 13.67 -1.86
N GLN A 31 -5.86 14.90 -2.38
CA GLN A 31 -5.54 15.30 -3.76
C GLN A 31 -4.55 16.47 -3.82
N TRP A 32 -4.50 17.31 -2.82
CA TRP A 32 -3.57 18.43 -2.70
C TRP A 32 -2.13 17.95 -2.42
N GLY A 33 -1.12 18.69 -2.85
CA GLY A 33 0.29 18.30 -2.69
C GLY A 33 0.68 17.01 -3.40
N THR A 34 -0.04 16.60 -4.47
CA THR A 34 0.27 15.41 -5.27
C THR A 34 0.89 15.75 -6.62
N VAL A 35 1.60 14.80 -7.20
CA VAL A 35 2.25 14.94 -8.51
C VAL A 35 1.25 15.30 -9.62
N ARG A 36 0.07 14.70 -9.58
CA ARG A 36 -0.99 14.93 -10.59
C ARG A 36 -1.54 16.34 -10.57
N GLU A 37 -1.69 16.93 -9.39
CA GLU A 37 -2.19 18.30 -9.20
C GLU A 37 -1.08 19.35 -9.22
N ASP A 38 0.17 18.96 -9.51
CA ASP A 38 1.29 19.88 -9.69
C ASP A 38 1.35 20.43 -11.14
N TYR A 39 1.05 21.71 -11.30
CA TYR A 39 1.12 22.43 -12.56
C TYR A 39 2.22 23.49 -12.56
N SER A 40 3.18 23.39 -11.63
CA SER A 40 4.33 24.28 -11.54
C SER A 40 5.35 24.01 -12.67
N PRO A 41 6.15 25.02 -13.10
CA PRO A 41 7.25 24.79 -14.03
C PRO A 41 8.40 23.97 -13.45
N SER A 42 8.57 24.01 -12.12
CA SER A 42 9.69 23.37 -11.40
C SER A 42 9.46 21.90 -11.07
N GLY A 43 8.21 21.43 -11.09
CA GLY A 43 7.86 20.08 -10.64
C GLY A 43 7.82 19.93 -9.11
N GLU A 44 7.63 21.04 -8.38
CA GLU A 44 7.55 21.07 -6.91
C GLU A 44 6.10 20.83 -6.46
N CYS A 45 5.71 19.55 -6.33
CA CYS A 45 4.34 19.17 -6.01
C CYS A 45 3.92 19.50 -4.58
N TRP A 46 4.86 19.50 -3.63
CA TRP A 46 4.55 19.62 -2.20
C TRP A 46 3.96 20.98 -1.81
N THR A 47 4.42 22.05 -2.44
CA THR A 47 4.05 23.43 -2.09
C THR A 47 3.10 24.07 -3.10
N TYR A 48 2.94 23.48 -4.28
CA TYR A 48 2.12 24.05 -5.36
C TYR A 48 0.63 24.17 -5.00
N LEU A 49 0.07 23.16 -4.35
CA LEU A 49 -1.31 23.14 -3.87
C LEU A 49 -1.33 22.82 -2.36
N PRO A 50 -1.16 23.83 -1.48
CA PRO A 50 -1.15 23.62 -0.04
C PRO A 50 -2.55 23.33 0.51
N HIS A 51 -2.64 22.79 1.73
CA HIS A 51 -3.88 22.48 2.42
C HIS A 51 -4.88 23.65 2.49
N ASP A 52 -4.37 24.89 2.73
CA ASP A 52 -5.23 26.08 2.76
C ASP A 52 -5.96 26.35 1.44
N HIS A 53 -5.35 26.01 0.29
CA HIS A 53 -5.96 26.16 -1.02
C HIS A 53 -6.94 25.04 -1.34
N ALA A 54 -6.77 23.84 -0.79
CA ALA A 54 -7.54 22.65 -1.10
C ALA A 54 -9.06 22.82 -0.89
N ARG A 55 -9.47 23.59 0.13
CA ARG A 55 -10.89 23.87 0.39
C ARG A 55 -11.56 24.75 -0.67
N SER A 56 -10.78 25.55 -1.41
CA SER A 56 -11.29 26.55 -2.37
C SER A 56 -10.99 26.19 -3.83
N ARG A 57 -10.11 25.22 -4.09
CA ARG A 57 -9.71 24.78 -5.43
C ARG A 57 -10.32 23.43 -5.78
N THR A 58 -10.96 23.32 -6.94
CA THR A 58 -11.38 22.02 -7.48
C THR A 58 -10.17 21.28 -8.04
N TYR A 59 -10.18 19.97 -7.92
CA TYR A 59 -9.13 19.09 -8.40
C TYR A 59 -9.42 18.64 -9.83
N ARG A 60 -8.34 18.43 -10.59
CA ARG A 60 -8.41 17.95 -11.97
C ARG A 60 -8.55 16.43 -12.05
N TRP A 61 -7.84 15.70 -11.18
CA TRP A 61 -7.60 14.28 -11.32
C TRP A 61 -8.39 13.41 -10.34
N GLY A 62 -9.21 14.00 -9.52
CA GLY A 62 -10.03 13.28 -8.56
C GLY A 62 -10.78 14.21 -7.63
N GLU A 63 -11.23 13.68 -6.51
CA GLU A 63 -11.86 14.40 -5.40
C GLU A 63 -11.32 13.84 -4.08
N ASP A 64 -11.36 14.62 -3.00
CA ASP A 64 -11.01 14.18 -1.66
C ASP A 64 -12.15 14.41 -0.65
N GLY A 65 -12.15 13.61 0.42
CA GLY A 65 -13.11 13.78 1.50
C GLY A 65 -12.85 12.86 2.68
N LEU A 66 -13.24 13.30 3.86
CA LEU A 66 -13.07 12.57 5.11
C LEU A 66 -14.00 11.34 5.16
N LEU A 67 -13.42 10.15 5.31
CA LEU A 67 -14.13 8.86 5.41
C LEU A 67 -15.22 8.67 4.34
N GLY A 68 -14.89 9.06 3.11
CA GLY A 68 -15.86 9.17 2.04
C GLY A 68 -16.03 7.92 1.19
N MET A 69 -17.04 7.97 0.32
CA MET A 69 -17.27 7.00 -0.75
C MET A 69 -17.60 7.71 -2.06
N CYS A 70 -17.42 7.02 -3.18
CA CYS A 70 -17.92 7.44 -4.49
C CYS A 70 -18.18 6.24 -5.39
N ASP A 71 -18.76 6.50 -6.57
CA ASP A 71 -18.82 5.49 -7.61
C ASP A 71 -17.43 5.23 -8.22
N ARG A 72 -17.25 4.10 -8.94
CA ARG A 72 -15.97 3.65 -9.50
C ARG A 72 -15.27 4.65 -10.42
N GLU A 73 -15.99 5.66 -10.92
CA GLU A 73 -15.47 6.71 -11.79
C GLU A 73 -15.41 8.08 -11.09
N CYS A 74 -15.70 8.09 -9.78
CA CYS A 74 -15.66 9.30 -8.95
C CYS A 74 -16.57 10.43 -9.47
N ARG A 75 -17.75 10.08 -10.02
CA ARG A 75 -18.71 11.04 -10.56
C ARG A 75 -19.61 11.66 -9.49
N LEU A 76 -20.06 10.83 -8.53
CA LEU A 76 -20.88 11.22 -7.40
C LEU A 76 -20.15 10.85 -6.11
N CYS A 77 -19.81 11.87 -5.31
CA CYS A 77 -18.96 11.74 -4.14
C CYS A 77 -19.74 12.09 -2.87
N PHE A 78 -19.56 11.28 -1.83
CA PHE A 78 -20.08 11.50 -0.49
C PHE A 78 -18.95 11.51 0.52
N SER A 79 -19.00 12.43 1.50
CA SER A 79 -18.12 12.43 2.67
C SER A 79 -18.77 13.15 3.85
N VAL A 80 -18.10 13.14 4.99
CA VAL A 80 -18.53 13.86 6.19
C VAL A 80 -17.61 15.05 6.43
N ALA A 81 -18.19 16.23 6.71
CA ALA A 81 -17.42 17.34 7.25
C ALA A 81 -17.84 17.61 8.70
N LEU A 82 -16.90 18.13 9.50
CA LEU A 82 -17.07 18.34 10.93
C LEU A 82 -16.61 19.74 11.33
N TRP A 83 -17.25 20.29 12.37
CA TRP A 83 -16.75 21.49 13.04
C TRP A 83 -17.07 21.45 14.53
N ASN A 84 -16.07 21.63 15.35
CA ASN A 84 -16.19 21.58 16.82
C ASN A 84 -16.47 22.96 17.48
N GLY A 85 -16.70 23.99 16.65
CA GLY A 85 -16.91 25.36 17.13
C GLY A 85 -15.61 26.14 17.43
N ASN A 86 -14.45 25.49 17.46
CA ASN A 86 -13.15 26.06 17.81
C ASN A 86 -12.11 25.95 16.69
N ASP A 87 -12.29 24.98 15.79
CA ASP A 87 -11.40 24.77 14.65
C ASP A 87 -11.51 25.97 13.68
N PRO A 88 -10.38 26.58 13.25
CA PRO A 88 -10.43 27.67 12.28
C PRO A 88 -10.81 27.21 10.87
N ILE A 89 -10.82 25.90 10.62
CA ILE A 89 -11.13 25.28 9.32
C ILE A 89 -12.26 24.26 9.47
N LEU A 90 -13.26 24.32 8.58
CA LEU A 90 -14.22 23.23 8.46
C LEU A 90 -13.45 21.94 8.06
N LYS A 91 -13.53 20.90 8.88
CA LYS A 91 -12.83 19.63 8.68
C LYS A 91 -13.54 18.82 7.59
N GLU A 92 -13.20 19.06 6.33
CA GLU A 92 -13.68 18.34 5.15
C GLU A 92 -12.71 17.26 4.66
N ARG A 93 -11.45 17.36 5.05
CA ARG A 93 -10.33 16.50 4.65
C ARG A 93 -9.30 16.37 5.74
N LEU A 94 -8.49 15.32 5.67
CA LEU A 94 -7.37 15.12 6.58
C LEU A 94 -6.29 16.17 6.35
N PHE A 95 -5.65 16.59 7.44
CA PHE A 95 -4.49 17.46 7.45
C PHE A 95 -3.22 16.63 7.66
N GLY A 96 -2.14 17.07 7.06
CA GLY A 96 -0.81 16.54 7.26
C GLY A 96 0.26 17.51 6.77
N LEU A 97 1.51 17.15 6.97
CA LEU A 97 2.68 17.89 6.54
C LEU A 97 3.11 17.42 5.16
N THR A 98 3.51 18.34 4.30
CA THR A 98 4.03 18.02 2.97
C THR A 98 5.41 18.64 2.77
N GLY A 99 6.34 17.84 2.21
CA GLY A 99 7.68 18.28 1.85
C GLY A 99 8.39 19.04 2.98
N PRO A 100 8.71 20.32 2.79
CA PRO A 100 9.52 21.07 3.76
C PRO A 100 8.78 21.49 5.03
N GLU A 101 7.52 21.10 5.24
CA GLU A 101 6.78 21.38 6.47
C GLU A 101 7.16 20.40 7.59
N GLY A 102 7.55 19.15 7.23
CA GLY A 102 8.03 18.14 8.17
C GLY A 102 9.56 18.05 8.20
N ASN A 103 10.12 17.42 9.24
CA ASN A 103 11.54 17.10 9.28
C ASN A 103 11.88 15.75 8.61
N HIS A 104 10.87 14.92 8.36
CA HIS A 104 11.01 13.62 7.72
C HIS A 104 10.19 13.46 6.41
N GLY A 105 9.58 14.52 5.90
CA GLY A 105 8.79 14.52 4.66
C GLY A 105 7.30 14.71 4.92
N GLU A 106 6.50 14.10 4.06
CA GLU A 106 5.04 14.11 4.20
C GLU A 106 4.59 13.13 5.29
N ASP A 107 3.63 13.56 6.10
CA ASP A 107 3.00 12.72 7.12
C ASP A 107 1.64 13.28 7.52
N VAL A 108 0.64 12.41 7.68
CA VAL A 108 -0.70 12.76 8.16
C VAL A 108 -0.64 13.09 9.66
N LYS A 109 -1.25 14.18 10.07
CA LYS A 109 -1.31 14.62 11.47
C LYS A 109 -2.71 14.47 12.07
N GLU A 110 -3.38 13.38 11.72
CA GLU A 110 -4.73 13.03 12.12
C GLU A 110 -4.78 11.63 12.72
N LEU A 111 -5.84 11.30 13.45
CA LEU A 111 -6.09 9.94 13.95
C LEU A 111 -7.37 9.40 13.34
N TYR A 112 -7.24 8.43 12.46
CA TYR A 112 -8.35 7.71 11.83
C TYR A 112 -8.04 6.21 11.73
N TYR A 113 -9.08 5.38 11.63
CA TYR A 113 -8.94 3.93 11.67
C TYR A 113 -9.96 3.27 10.76
N HIS A 114 -9.51 2.29 10.00
CA HIS A 114 -10.37 1.44 9.21
C HIS A 114 -10.72 0.19 10.04
N LEU A 115 -11.95 0.11 10.51
CA LEU A 115 -12.34 -0.91 11.50
C LEU A 115 -12.90 -2.17 10.85
N ASP A 116 -13.57 -1.99 9.71
CA ASP A 116 -14.27 -3.07 9.02
C ASP A 116 -14.54 -2.73 7.56
N ALA A 117 -14.49 -3.72 6.69
CA ALA A 117 -15.01 -3.64 5.33
C ALA A 117 -15.14 -5.02 4.69
N THR A 118 -16.22 -5.24 3.95
CA THR A 118 -16.37 -6.40 3.07
C THR A 118 -15.79 -6.10 1.67
N PRO A 119 -15.40 -7.12 0.88
CA PRO A 119 -14.84 -6.93 -0.47
C PRO A 119 -15.70 -6.12 -1.44
N THR A 120 -17.03 -6.27 -1.38
CA THR A 120 -17.98 -5.48 -2.22
C THR A 120 -18.35 -4.15 -1.59
N PHE A 121 -17.81 -3.86 -0.38
CA PHE A 121 -18.25 -2.73 0.42
C PHE A 121 -19.78 -2.75 0.69
N SER A 122 -20.34 -3.95 0.81
CA SER A 122 -21.72 -4.12 1.28
C SER A 122 -21.88 -3.68 2.74
N TYR A 123 -20.79 -3.76 3.51
CA TYR A 123 -20.58 -3.13 4.80
C TYR A 123 -19.19 -2.52 4.89
N GLY A 124 -19.08 -1.34 5.48
CA GLY A 124 -17.84 -0.67 5.81
C GLY A 124 -17.97 0.17 7.07
N LYS A 125 -16.91 0.25 7.86
CA LYS A 125 -16.84 1.04 9.10
C LYS A 125 -15.47 1.67 9.29
N ALA A 126 -15.46 2.98 9.51
CA ALA A 126 -14.24 3.72 9.85
C ALA A 126 -14.50 4.65 11.03
N LEU A 127 -13.42 5.08 11.67
CA LEU A 127 -13.42 5.98 12.82
C LEU A 127 -12.48 7.15 12.57
N TYR A 128 -12.93 8.36 12.83
CA TYR A 128 -12.08 9.53 12.93
C TYR A 128 -12.16 10.12 14.35
N LYS A 129 -11.00 10.48 14.91
CA LYS A 129 -10.91 11.09 16.22
C LYS A 129 -10.69 12.60 16.08
N TYR A 130 -11.68 13.38 16.49
CA TYR A 130 -11.68 14.83 16.33
C TYR A 130 -11.56 15.54 17.68
N PRO A 131 -10.57 16.43 17.88
CA PRO A 131 -10.44 17.17 19.11
C PRO A 131 -11.64 18.09 19.37
N GLN A 132 -11.97 18.33 20.66
CA GLN A 132 -12.95 19.36 21.04
C GLN A 132 -12.34 20.76 21.13
N GLN A 133 -11.01 20.87 21.13
CA GLN A 133 -10.25 22.12 21.11
C GLN A 133 -9.96 22.57 19.68
N GLU A 134 -9.39 23.77 19.56
CA GLU A 134 -8.82 24.25 18.28
C GLU A 134 -7.78 23.24 17.78
N TYR A 135 -7.88 22.90 16.50
CA TYR A 135 -6.93 21.98 15.85
C TYR A 135 -5.58 22.69 15.66
N PRO A 136 -4.45 22.10 16.08
CA PRO A 136 -3.17 22.78 16.21
C PRO A 136 -2.36 22.86 14.89
N TYR A 137 -2.96 23.25 13.76
CA TYR A 137 -2.34 23.30 12.43
C TYR A 137 -0.98 24.01 12.43
N THR A 138 -0.97 25.26 12.92
CA THR A 138 0.23 26.09 12.93
C THR A 138 1.35 25.49 13.78
N ARG A 139 1.00 24.94 14.95
CA ARG A 139 1.98 24.32 15.85
C ARG A 139 2.64 23.10 15.21
N LEU A 140 1.84 22.24 14.57
CA LEU A 140 2.34 21.04 13.88
C LEU A 140 3.33 21.41 12.77
N VAL A 141 3.01 22.41 11.95
CA VAL A 141 3.90 22.89 10.88
C VAL A 141 5.17 23.55 11.45
N GLU A 142 5.01 24.51 12.37
CA GLU A 142 6.14 25.31 12.86
C GLU A 142 7.11 24.52 13.72
N ASP A 143 6.62 23.65 14.60
CA ASP A 143 7.49 22.87 15.48
C ASP A 143 8.25 21.79 14.67
N ASN A 144 7.60 21.10 13.72
CA ASN A 144 8.29 20.13 12.85
C ASN A 144 9.31 20.80 11.93
N ARG A 145 8.97 21.94 11.33
CA ARG A 145 9.92 22.69 10.49
C ARG A 145 11.20 23.13 11.24
N ARG A 146 11.12 23.32 12.56
CA ARG A 146 12.28 23.68 13.40
C ARG A 146 13.14 22.49 13.79
N ARG A 147 12.63 21.27 13.66
CA ARG A 147 13.33 20.04 14.01
C ARG A 147 14.33 19.66 12.92
N GLY A 148 15.45 19.05 13.35
CA GLY A 148 16.42 18.43 12.45
C GLY A 148 16.02 17.01 12.09
N LYS A 149 16.70 16.42 11.10
CA LYS A 149 16.47 15.03 10.69
C LYS A 149 16.79 13.99 11.78
N GLY A 150 17.60 14.32 12.78
CA GLY A 150 17.88 13.45 13.93
C GLY A 150 16.85 13.59 15.08
N ASP A 151 15.89 14.50 14.96
CA ASP A 151 14.86 14.72 15.98
C ASP A 151 13.61 13.90 15.63
N ARG A 152 12.96 13.32 16.64
CA ARG A 152 11.65 12.69 16.45
C ARG A 152 10.62 13.71 15.94
N GLU A 153 9.79 13.33 15.03
CA GLU A 153 8.68 14.12 14.52
C GLU A 153 7.64 14.43 15.63
N LEU A 154 7.03 15.62 15.60
CA LEU A 154 5.94 15.98 16.50
C LEU A 154 4.62 15.45 15.97
N GLU A 155 4.02 14.52 16.70
CA GLU A 155 2.73 13.96 16.38
C GLU A 155 1.58 14.76 16.96
N ILE A 156 0.36 14.57 16.43
CA ILE A 156 -0.85 15.20 16.95
C ILE A 156 -1.08 14.87 18.43
N GLU A 157 -0.75 13.64 18.87
CA GLU A 157 -0.86 13.21 20.26
C GLU A 157 0.06 13.99 21.19
N ASP A 158 1.27 14.35 20.72
CA ASP A 158 2.25 15.12 21.49
C ASP A 158 1.80 16.56 21.78
N THR A 159 0.79 17.06 21.08
CA THR A 159 0.24 18.39 21.29
C THR A 159 -0.65 18.48 22.52
N GLY A 160 -1.13 17.35 23.06
CA GLY A 160 -2.08 17.28 24.18
C GLY A 160 -3.51 17.68 23.80
N VAL A 161 -3.83 17.83 22.50
CA VAL A 161 -5.14 18.32 22.02
C VAL A 161 -6.30 17.38 22.37
N PHE A 162 -6.01 16.10 22.62
CA PHE A 162 -7.00 15.10 23.03
C PHE A 162 -7.21 14.99 24.55
N ASP A 163 -6.42 15.68 25.37
CA ASP A 163 -6.45 15.49 26.84
C ASP A 163 -7.68 16.12 27.52
N ARG A 164 -8.31 17.12 26.87
CA ARG A 164 -9.49 17.82 27.40
C ARG A 164 -10.81 17.35 26.82
N GLY A 165 -10.79 16.28 26.05
CA GLY A 165 -11.95 15.72 25.38
C GLY A 165 -11.82 15.72 23.86
N TYR A 166 -12.45 14.74 23.27
CA TYR A 166 -12.48 14.53 21.82
C TYR A 166 -13.77 13.84 21.42
N TRP A 167 -13.98 13.81 20.12
CA TRP A 167 -15.08 13.10 19.47
C TRP A 167 -14.57 11.82 18.84
N ASP A 168 -15.26 10.71 19.07
CA ASP A 168 -15.19 9.58 18.15
C ASP A 168 -16.31 9.73 17.12
N VAL A 169 -15.93 9.84 15.86
CA VAL A 169 -16.88 9.93 14.75
C VAL A 169 -16.76 8.65 13.93
N PHE A 170 -17.71 7.74 14.14
CA PHE A 170 -17.83 6.53 13.35
C PHE A 170 -18.67 6.82 12.11
N VAL A 171 -18.18 6.38 10.96
CA VAL A 171 -18.95 6.39 9.71
C VAL A 171 -19.08 4.95 9.23
N GLU A 172 -20.33 4.52 9.08
CA GLU A 172 -20.68 3.19 8.64
C GLU A 172 -21.51 3.26 7.37
N TYR A 173 -21.22 2.38 6.44
CA TYR A 173 -21.91 2.20 5.18
C TYR A 173 -22.53 0.81 5.12
N GLY A 174 -23.81 0.73 4.75
CA GLY A 174 -24.52 -0.52 4.56
C GLY A 174 -25.31 -0.50 3.26
N LYS A 175 -25.08 -1.44 2.34
CA LYS A 175 -25.82 -1.48 1.08
C LYS A 175 -27.09 -2.32 1.21
N ALA A 176 -28.25 -1.74 0.92
CA ALA A 176 -29.47 -2.50 0.69
C ALA A 176 -29.46 -3.14 -0.71
N ALA A 177 -28.93 -2.41 -1.71
CA ALA A 177 -28.72 -2.85 -3.08
C ALA A 177 -27.44 -2.18 -3.64
N PRO A 178 -26.93 -2.55 -4.83
CA PRO A 178 -25.76 -1.91 -5.44
C PRO A 178 -25.81 -0.39 -5.48
N ASP A 179 -27.01 0.17 -5.76
CA ASP A 179 -27.27 1.60 -5.91
C ASP A 179 -28.16 2.16 -4.79
N ASP A 180 -28.13 1.53 -3.63
CA ASP A 180 -28.88 1.93 -2.44
C ASP A 180 -28.01 1.76 -1.20
N VAL A 181 -27.47 2.87 -0.69
CA VAL A 181 -26.47 2.93 0.38
C VAL A 181 -27.03 3.67 1.58
N LEU A 182 -27.07 2.99 2.71
CA LEU A 182 -27.41 3.53 4.02
C LEU A 182 -26.12 3.99 4.69
N ILE A 183 -26.15 5.16 5.33
CA ILE A 183 -25.00 5.79 5.96
C ILE A 183 -25.35 6.13 7.39
N ARG A 184 -24.62 5.58 8.34
CA ARG A 184 -24.79 5.83 9.78
C ARG A 184 -23.58 6.57 10.32
N ILE A 185 -23.78 7.79 10.83
CA ILE A 185 -22.73 8.60 11.44
C ILE A 185 -23.01 8.67 12.94
N THR A 186 -22.16 8.02 13.74
CA THR A 186 -22.25 8.02 15.20
C THR A 186 -21.20 8.94 15.76
N VAL A 187 -21.62 9.95 16.50
CA VAL A 187 -20.73 10.92 17.16
C VAL A 187 -20.79 10.69 18.66
N ALA A 188 -19.67 10.23 19.23
CA ALA A 188 -19.53 9.96 20.66
C ALA A 188 -18.66 11.02 21.34
N ASN A 189 -19.21 11.67 22.35
CA ASN A 189 -18.47 12.62 23.19
C ASN A 189 -17.62 11.86 24.21
N ARG A 190 -16.30 11.93 24.08
CA ARG A 190 -15.33 11.32 25.01
C ARG A 190 -14.87 12.30 26.13
N GLY A 191 -15.42 13.52 26.15
CA GLY A 191 -15.19 14.50 27.21
C GLY A 191 -16.11 14.30 28.43
N ASP A 192 -15.77 14.99 29.51
CA ASP A 192 -16.48 14.93 30.80
C ASP A 192 -17.59 16.00 30.92
N ALA A 193 -17.79 16.81 29.88
CA ALA A 193 -18.83 17.85 29.81
C ALA A 193 -19.65 17.71 28.51
N PRO A 194 -20.90 18.19 28.49
CA PRO A 194 -21.66 18.34 27.24
C PRO A 194 -20.88 19.22 26.26
N ALA A 195 -20.91 18.89 25.00
CA ALA A 195 -20.26 19.69 23.96
C ALA A 195 -21.09 19.68 22.68
N THR A 196 -20.89 20.73 21.87
CA THR A 196 -21.56 20.87 20.57
C THR A 196 -20.61 20.49 19.44
N ILE A 197 -21.14 19.78 18.48
CA ILE A 197 -20.45 19.47 17.21
C ILE A 197 -21.39 19.72 16.03
N HIS A 198 -20.87 20.27 14.97
CA HIS A 198 -21.53 20.37 13.69
C HIS A 198 -21.11 19.20 12.82
N VAL A 199 -22.10 18.48 12.28
CA VAL A 199 -21.90 17.33 11.39
C VAL A 199 -22.55 17.65 10.05
N LEU A 200 -21.80 17.59 8.99
CA LEU A 200 -22.23 17.90 7.64
C LEU A 200 -21.98 16.70 6.70
N PRO A 201 -22.91 15.75 6.58
CA PRO A 201 -22.92 14.86 5.43
C PRO A 201 -22.95 15.67 4.14
N GLN A 202 -21.99 15.45 3.24
CA GLN A 202 -21.83 16.19 2.00
C GLN A 202 -22.00 15.26 0.81
N LEU A 203 -22.66 15.78 -0.24
CA LEU A 203 -22.77 15.10 -1.53
C LEU A 203 -22.44 16.09 -2.65
N TRP A 204 -21.64 15.66 -3.63
CA TRP A 204 -21.27 16.52 -4.76
C TRP A 204 -20.94 15.75 -6.02
N LEU A 205 -21.04 16.45 -7.15
CA LEU A 205 -20.59 15.97 -8.44
C LEU A 205 -19.14 16.39 -8.68
N ARG A 206 -18.30 15.46 -9.09
CA ARG A 206 -16.93 15.79 -9.52
C ARG A 206 -16.96 16.78 -10.66
N ASN A 207 -16.16 17.81 -10.56
CA ASN A 207 -16.06 18.83 -11.60
C ASN A 207 -15.23 18.30 -12.78
N THR A 208 -15.91 17.86 -13.84
CA THR A 208 -15.32 17.47 -15.11
C THR A 208 -15.59 18.49 -16.22
N TRP A 209 -16.50 19.45 -16.01
CA TRP A 209 -16.96 20.41 -17.01
C TRP A 209 -16.09 21.67 -17.15
N SER A 210 -15.29 22.01 -16.14
CA SER A 210 -14.49 23.25 -16.14
C SER A 210 -13.25 23.20 -17.03
N TRP A 211 -12.79 21.99 -17.43
CA TRP A 211 -11.51 21.80 -18.10
C TRP A 211 -11.56 21.97 -19.61
N GLY A 212 -12.74 22.04 -20.20
CA GLY A 212 -12.95 22.23 -21.65
C GLY A 212 -12.72 20.96 -22.48
N ARG A 213 -12.59 19.80 -21.83
CA ARG A 213 -12.51 18.50 -22.48
C ARG A 213 -13.88 17.86 -22.61
N THR A 214 -14.05 16.97 -23.58
CA THR A 214 -15.27 16.21 -23.85
C THR A 214 -14.94 14.74 -24.12
N GLY A 215 -15.92 13.89 -24.07
CA GLY A 215 -15.76 12.45 -24.29
C GLY A 215 -15.68 11.67 -22.99
N GLU A 216 -15.08 10.51 -23.03
CA GLU A 216 -15.05 9.58 -21.91
C GLU A 216 -14.34 10.19 -20.68
N GLY A 217 -15.01 10.17 -19.52
CA GLY A 217 -14.51 10.73 -18.26
C GLY A 217 -14.73 12.23 -18.09
N TYR A 218 -15.36 12.91 -19.06
CA TYR A 218 -15.68 14.34 -19.00
C TYR A 218 -17.16 14.59 -19.20
N ASP A 219 -17.93 14.34 -18.13
CA ASP A 219 -19.37 14.47 -18.15
C ASP A 219 -19.83 15.94 -18.20
N PRO A 220 -20.97 16.23 -18.85
CA PRO A 220 -21.61 17.52 -18.72
C PRO A 220 -21.97 17.83 -17.27
N LYS A 221 -22.13 19.12 -16.96
CA LYS A 221 -22.49 19.56 -15.62
C LYS A 221 -23.87 19.01 -15.22
N GLY A 222 -23.93 18.26 -14.14
CA GLY A 222 -25.16 17.78 -13.52
C GLY A 222 -25.73 18.79 -12.50
N SER A 223 -26.67 18.34 -11.68
CA SER A 223 -27.31 19.19 -10.66
C SER A 223 -27.73 18.43 -9.41
N LEU A 224 -27.73 19.14 -8.29
CA LEU A 224 -28.34 18.75 -7.04
C LEU A 224 -29.40 19.81 -6.68
N GLU A 225 -30.62 19.38 -6.33
CA GLU A 225 -31.71 20.30 -5.97
C GLU A 225 -32.53 19.75 -4.79
N ARG A 226 -32.92 20.61 -3.87
CA ARG A 226 -33.82 20.22 -2.78
C ARG A 226 -35.20 19.87 -3.36
N CYS A 227 -35.67 18.65 -3.16
CA CYS A 227 -36.96 18.17 -3.61
C CYS A 227 -38.01 18.09 -2.45
N ALA A 228 -37.57 17.92 -1.20
CA ALA A 228 -38.39 17.92 0.00
C ALA A 228 -37.57 18.40 1.23
N PRO A 229 -38.16 18.65 2.39
CA PRO A 229 -37.45 18.83 3.64
C PRO A 229 -36.54 17.62 3.89
N GLY A 230 -35.25 17.85 4.10
CA GLY A 230 -34.23 16.79 4.30
C GLY A 230 -33.88 15.95 3.06
N SER A 231 -34.46 16.21 1.88
CA SER A 231 -34.23 15.39 0.68
C SER A 231 -33.69 16.23 -0.48
N VAL A 232 -32.68 15.65 -1.16
CA VAL A 232 -32.00 16.25 -2.33
C VAL A 232 -32.08 15.29 -3.52
N ARG A 233 -32.58 15.77 -4.66
CA ARG A 233 -32.49 15.06 -5.93
C ARG A 233 -31.16 15.37 -6.61
N VAL A 234 -30.53 14.36 -7.16
CA VAL A 234 -29.28 14.40 -7.90
C VAL A 234 -29.54 13.97 -9.33
N GLU A 235 -29.10 14.78 -10.29
CA GLU A 235 -29.11 14.44 -11.71
C GLU A 235 -27.68 14.43 -12.22
N GLN A 236 -27.14 13.23 -12.45
CA GLN A 236 -25.81 13.05 -13.04
C GLN A 236 -25.97 12.45 -14.44
N PRO A 237 -25.45 13.11 -15.51
CA PRO A 237 -25.79 12.75 -16.91
C PRO A 237 -25.50 11.30 -17.32
N THR A 238 -24.50 10.66 -16.74
CA THR A 238 -24.07 9.29 -17.12
C THR A 238 -24.30 8.25 -16.02
N LEU A 239 -24.50 8.70 -14.77
CA LEU A 239 -24.77 7.83 -13.63
C LEU A 239 -26.27 7.61 -13.42
N GLY A 240 -27.10 8.62 -13.72
CA GLY A 240 -28.54 8.62 -13.53
C GLY A 240 -29.01 9.52 -12.39
N SER A 241 -30.25 9.31 -11.95
CA SER A 241 -30.94 10.12 -10.93
C SER A 241 -30.89 9.42 -9.58
N PHE A 242 -30.49 10.14 -8.54
CA PHE A 242 -30.40 9.65 -7.15
C PHE A 242 -31.18 10.54 -6.20
N LEU A 243 -31.58 9.99 -5.06
CA LEU A 243 -32.11 10.74 -3.91
C LEU A 243 -31.13 10.59 -2.73
N LEU A 244 -30.81 11.72 -2.09
CA LEU A 244 -30.16 11.76 -0.79
C LEU A 244 -31.23 12.16 0.24
N ASP A 245 -31.57 11.27 1.14
CA ASP A 245 -32.48 11.51 2.25
C ASP A 245 -31.71 11.63 3.57
N CYS A 246 -32.00 12.67 4.34
CA CYS A 246 -31.35 13.00 5.60
C CYS A 246 -32.42 13.00 6.73
N ASP A 247 -32.17 12.23 7.78
CA ASP A 247 -33.02 12.13 8.95
C ASP A 247 -33.15 13.48 9.70
N ASP A 248 -34.22 13.70 10.45
CA ASP A 248 -34.50 14.90 11.26
C ASP A 248 -34.58 16.24 10.48
N ASN A 249 -34.67 16.22 9.16
CA ASN A 249 -34.87 17.40 8.30
C ASN A 249 -33.87 18.56 8.57
N PRO A 250 -32.53 18.37 8.47
CA PRO A 250 -31.57 19.42 8.73
C PRO A 250 -31.63 20.59 7.75
N GLU A 251 -30.96 21.70 8.08
CA GLU A 251 -30.72 22.78 7.10
C GLU A 251 -29.88 22.23 5.94
N LEU A 252 -30.40 22.36 4.71
CA LEU A 252 -29.69 21.94 3.50
C LEU A 252 -28.96 23.14 2.88
N LEU A 253 -27.63 23.03 2.77
CA LEU A 253 -26.75 24.04 2.16
C LEU A 253 -26.38 23.61 0.73
N PHE A 254 -26.32 24.59 -0.19
CA PHE A 254 -25.99 24.33 -1.59
C PHE A 254 -24.95 25.30 -2.11
N THR A 255 -24.06 24.80 -2.97
CA THR A 255 -23.04 25.57 -3.68
C THR A 255 -22.64 24.87 -4.99
N GLU A 256 -21.69 25.44 -5.72
CA GLU A 256 -21.06 24.79 -6.86
C GLU A 256 -19.72 24.16 -6.44
N ASN A 257 -19.40 22.98 -6.98
CA ASN A 257 -18.06 22.41 -6.89
C ASN A 257 -17.17 23.08 -7.95
N GLU A 258 -16.92 24.37 -7.75
CA GLU A 258 -16.12 25.23 -8.63
C GLU A 258 -15.12 26.03 -7.82
N THR A 259 -13.94 26.30 -8.40
CA THR A 259 -12.84 27.01 -7.74
C THR A 259 -13.23 28.44 -7.39
N ASN A 260 -12.90 28.87 -6.17
CA ASN A 260 -12.97 30.27 -5.76
C ASN A 260 -11.74 31.03 -6.30
N THR A 261 -11.81 31.47 -7.54
CA THR A 261 -10.73 32.18 -8.23
C THR A 261 -10.49 33.58 -7.69
N GLU A 262 -11.49 34.21 -7.07
CA GLU A 262 -11.34 35.50 -6.40
C GLU A 262 -10.42 35.38 -5.18
N ARG A 263 -10.63 34.32 -4.36
CA ARG A 263 -9.77 34.07 -3.18
C ARG A 263 -8.36 33.68 -3.57
N LEU A 264 -8.22 32.77 -4.55
CA LEU A 264 -6.94 32.13 -4.84
C LEU A 264 -6.07 32.92 -5.82
N PHE A 265 -6.70 33.61 -6.80
CA PHE A 265 -6.00 34.19 -7.95
C PHE A 265 -6.36 35.64 -8.20
N HIS A 266 -7.18 36.28 -7.34
CA HIS A 266 -7.56 37.68 -7.39
C HIS A 266 -8.27 38.11 -8.69
N TYR A 267 -9.08 37.18 -9.28
CA TYR A 267 -9.97 37.54 -10.38
C TYR A 267 -11.36 36.91 -10.18
N PRO A 268 -12.40 37.47 -10.80
CA PRO A 268 -13.79 37.04 -10.55
C PRO A 268 -13.99 35.55 -10.77
N SER A 269 -14.69 34.90 -9.83
CA SER A 269 -15.11 33.51 -9.96
C SER A 269 -16.20 33.35 -11.03
N ALA A 270 -16.32 32.14 -11.61
CA ALA A 270 -17.33 31.83 -12.62
C ALA A 270 -18.76 32.04 -12.11
N GLY A 271 -18.97 31.88 -10.81
CA GLY A 271 -20.23 32.10 -10.11
C GLY A 271 -20.06 32.67 -8.72
N LYS A 272 -21.15 33.07 -8.08
CA LYS A 272 -21.15 33.60 -6.72
C LYS A 272 -20.91 32.51 -5.66
N TYR A 273 -21.41 31.31 -5.93
CA TYR A 273 -21.36 30.17 -5.03
C TYR A 273 -20.26 29.23 -5.49
N VAL A 274 -19.27 28.99 -4.64
CA VAL A 274 -18.04 28.27 -4.99
C VAL A 274 -17.68 27.25 -3.91
N LYS A 275 -16.68 26.39 -4.16
CA LYS A 275 -16.35 25.19 -3.39
C LYS A 275 -16.30 25.43 -1.88
N ASP A 276 -15.76 26.56 -1.41
CA ASP A 276 -15.55 26.88 0.02
C ASP A 276 -16.78 27.50 0.73
N ALA A 277 -17.93 27.51 0.10
CA ALA A 277 -19.12 28.14 0.65
C ALA A 277 -19.54 27.59 2.01
N PHE A 278 -19.38 26.29 2.25
CA PHE A 278 -19.76 25.67 3.52
C PHE A 278 -18.82 26.10 4.65
N HIS A 279 -17.52 26.18 4.43
CA HIS A 279 -16.60 26.78 5.38
C HIS A 279 -16.99 28.22 5.74
N ARG A 280 -17.26 29.05 4.72
CA ARG A 280 -17.67 30.45 4.88
C ARG A 280 -19.00 30.57 5.63
N ARG A 281 -19.95 29.68 5.38
CA ARG A 281 -21.26 29.67 6.04
C ARG A 281 -21.16 29.23 7.50
N VAL A 282 -20.46 28.12 7.77
CA VAL A 282 -20.46 27.46 9.08
C VAL A 282 -19.44 28.08 10.02
N VAL A 283 -18.20 28.29 9.57
CA VAL A 283 -17.10 28.80 10.40
C VAL A 283 -17.17 30.34 10.49
N ASN A 284 -17.34 31.02 9.35
CA ASN A 284 -17.32 32.49 9.31
C ASN A 284 -18.71 33.14 9.48
N GLY A 285 -19.80 32.38 9.49
CA GLY A 285 -21.15 32.91 9.64
C GLY A 285 -21.69 33.67 8.40
N GLU A 286 -21.08 33.51 7.22
CA GLU A 286 -21.46 34.21 5.99
C GLU A 286 -22.74 33.64 5.36
N GLY A 287 -23.93 34.15 5.74
CA GLY A 287 -25.22 33.67 5.25
C GLY A 287 -25.37 33.74 3.72
N GLY A 288 -24.69 34.70 3.05
CA GLY A 288 -24.75 34.87 1.61
C GLY A 288 -23.78 33.98 0.81
N ALA A 289 -22.96 33.11 1.46
CA ALA A 289 -22.02 32.23 0.80
C ALA A 289 -22.68 31.03 0.10
N VAL A 290 -23.84 30.58 0.62
CA VAL A 290 -24.62 29.44 0.08
C VAL A 290 -25.75 29.89 -0.83
N ASN A 291 -26.17 29.03 -1.74
CA ASN A 291 -27.20 29.34 -2.74
C ASN A 291 -28.63 29.26 -2.13
N PRO A 292 -29.34 30.38 -1.96
CA PRO A 292 -30.70 30.40 -1.41
C PRO A 292 -31.75 29.76 -2.31
N ALA A 293 -31.44 29.46 -3.59
CA ALA A 293 -32.31 28.73 -4.49
C ALA A 293 -32.31 27.21 -4.22
N HIS A 294 -31.52 26.75 -3.22
CA HIS A 294 -31.36 25.34 -2.84
C HIS A 294 -31.02 24.41 -4.00
N ARG A 295 -30.08 24.83 -4.84
CA ARG A 295 -29.57 24.04 -5.95
C ARG A 295 -28.08 24.34 -6.19
N GLY A 296 -27.36 23.38 -6.79
CA GLY A 296 -25.95 23.50 -7.15
C GLY A 296 -25.39 22.19 -7.64
N THR A 297 -24.07 22.03 -7.56
CA THR A 297 -23.35 20.77 -7.82
C THR A 297 -22.69 20.19 -6.56
N LYS A 298 -22.87 20.86 -5.42
CA LYS A 298 -22.44 20.40 -4.08
C LYS A 298 -23.49 20.78 -3.06
N CYS A 299 -23.88 19.83 -2.18
CA CYS A 299 -24.79 20.09 -1.06
C CYS A 299 -24.23 19.52 0.25
N ALA A 300 -24.74 20.01 1.37
CA ALA A 300 -24.49 19.48 2.69
C ALA A 300 -25.75 19.54 3.54
N ALA A 301 -25.99 18.53 4.35
CA ALA A 301 -27.00 18.52 5.39
C ALA A 301 -26.34 18.97 6.70
N TRP A 302 -26.75 20.11 7.26
CA TRP A 302 -26.09 20.72 8.42
C TRP A 302 -26.83 20.40 9.71
N TYR A 303 -26.24 19.50 10.52
CA TYR A 303 -26.70 19.16 11.86
C TYR A 303 -25.87 19.90 12.90
N VAL A 304 -26.54 20.45 13.91
CA VAL A 304 -25.92 21.03 15.12
C VAL A 304 -26.33 20.17 16.29
N LEU A 305 -25.39 19.36 16.80
CA LEU A 305 -25.64 18.35 17.81
C LEU A 305 -25.09 18.76 19.16
N GLU A 306 -25.93 18.91 20.17
CA GLU A 306 -25.50 18.95 21.57
C GLU A 306 -25.46 17.51 22.11
N VAL A 307 -24.24 17.05 22.49
CA VAL A 307 -23.99 15.68 22.94
C VAL A 307 -23.59 15.72 24.42
N PRO A 308 -24.36 15.12 25.33
CA PRO A 308 -24.02 15.05 26.74
C PRO A 308 -22.64 14.36 26.94
N ALA A 309 -22.03 14.60 28.09
CA ALA A 309 -20.78 13.93 28.49
C ALA A 309 -20.93 12.42 28.41
N ARG A 310 -19.91 11.75 27.86
CA ARG A 310 -19.82 10.30 27.75
C ARG A 310 -21.04 9.64 27.09
N SER A 311 -21.69 10.31 26.14
CA SER A 311 -22.84 9.82 25.40
C SER A 311 -22.63 10.01 23.89
N GLU A 312 -23.59 9.55 23.10
CA GLU A 312 -23.51 9.59 21.62
C GLU A 312 -24.80 10.08 20.99
N ARG A 313 -24.69 10.51 19.73
CA ARG A 313 -25.78 10.83 18.82
C ARG A 313 -25.54 10.16 17.47
N VAL A 314 -26.64 9.79 16.81
CA VAL A 314 -26.61 9.14 15.50
C VAL A 314 -27.31 10.03 14.48
N VAL A 315 -26.68 10.18 13.32
CA VAL A 315 -27.27 10.80 12.12
C VAL A 315 -27.41 9.70 11.07
N ARG A 316 -28.60 9.60 10.45
CA ARG A 316 -28.88 8.63 9.40
C ARG A 316 -29.06 9.34 8.06
N VAL A 317 -28.43 8.78 7.03
CA VAL A 317 -28.54 9.28 5.67
C VAL A 317 -28.72 8.09 4.74
N ARG A 318 -29.46 8.24 3.65
CA ARG A 318 -29.58 7.22 2.60
C ARG A 318 -29.36 7.84 1.24
N LEU A 319 -28.52 7.24 0.44
CA LEU A 319 -28.31 7.60 -0.97
C LEU A 319 -28.79 6.42 -1.82
N ALA A 320 -29.87 6.65 -2.59
CA ALA A 320 -30.44 5.60 -3.43
C ALA A 320 -30.73 6.11 -4.84
N GLU A 321 -30.59 5.23 -5.85
CA GLU A 321 -31.13 5.50 -7.18
C GLU A 321 -32.62 5.79 -7.08
N GLU A 322 -33.13 6.83 -7.76
CA GLU A 322 -34.53 7.29 -7.63
C GLU A 322 -35.54 6.18 -7.88
N ALA A 323 -35.23 5.23 -8.76
CA ALA A 323 -36.05 4.06 -9.04
C ALA A 323 -36.18 3.06 -7.87
N LEU A 324 -35.25 3.08 -6.94
CA LEU A 324 -35.19 2.22 -5.74
C LEU A 324 -35.75 2.94 -4.51
N ALA A 325 -35.91 4.27 -4.58
CA ALA A 325 -36.35 5.07 -3.43
C ALA A 325 -37.76 4.70 -2.96
N THR A 326 -37.91 4.56 -1.66
CA THR A 326 -39.16 4.29 -0.99
C THR A 326 -39.72 5.56 -0.35
N GLY A 327 -41.05 5.65 -0.17
CA GLY A 327 -41.66 6.79 0.54
C GLY A 327 -41.31 6.86 2.03
N ALA A 328 -40.58 5.90 2.57
CA ALA A 328 -40.11 5.84 3.97
C ALA A 328 -38.64 5.40 4.02
N PRO A 329 -37.68 6.31 3.71
CA PRO A 329 -36.27 5.96 3.46
C PRO A 329 -35.53 5.33 4.65
N PHE A 330 -36.06 5.47 5.87
CA PHE A 330 -35.42 4.93 7.10
C PHE A 330 -36.20 3.77 7.74
N ALA A 331 -37.25 3.23 7.08
CA ALA A 331 -38.10 2.20 7.69
C ALA A 331 -37.35 0.87 7.91
N ASP A 332 -36.49 0.49 7.00
CA ASP A 332 -35.66 -0.74 7.02
C ASP A 332 -34.20 -0.50 7.43
N PHE A 333 -33.86 0.71 7.88
CA PHE A 333 -32.48 1.16 8.09
C PHE A 333 -31.74 0.29 9.10
N ASP A 334 -32.29 0.11 10.29
CA ASP A 334 -31.61 -0.64 11.36
C ASP A 334 -31.59 -2.15 11.07
N GLU A 335 -32.63 -2.68 10.40
CA GLU A 335 -32.67 -4.09 9.97
C GLU A 335 -31.61 -4.38 8.90
N THR A 336 -31.48 -3.50 7.91
CA THR A 336 -30.43 -3.61 6.88
C THR A 336 -29.03 -3.57 7.48
N PHE A 337 -28.76 -2.62 8.37
CA PHE A 337 -27.45 -2.58 9.04
C PHE A 337 -27.17 -3.83 9.86
N ALA A 338 -28.13 -4.32 10.63
CA ALA A 338 -27.97 -5.54 11.41
C ALA A 338 -27.65 -6.75 10.53
N ALA A 339 -28.32 -6.86 9.38
CA ALA A 339 -28.05 -7.90 8.39
C ALA A 339 -26.63 -7.78 7.81
N ARG A 340 -26.22 -6.58 7.36
CA ARG A 340 -24.88 -6.36 6.77
C ARG A 340 -23.76 -6.66 7.76
N ILE A 341 -23.90 -6.26 9.02
CA ILE A 341 -22.92 -6.57 10.08
C ILE A 341 -22.81 -8.09 10.29
N ALA A 342 -23.95 -8.78 10.42
CA ALA A 342 -23.95 -10.23 10.63
C ALA A 342 -23.32 -11.00 9.44
N GLU A 343 -23.58 -10.54 8.22
CA GLU A 343 -23.00 -11.10 6.99
C GLU A 343 -21.50 -10.84 6.90
N ALA A 344 -21.03 -9.64 7.26
CA ALA A 344 -19.62 -9.30 7.34
C ALA A 344 -18.90 -10.19 8.38
N ASP A 345 -19.49 -10.36 9.57
CA ASP A 345 -18.96 -11.26 10.60
C ASP A 345 -18.85 -12.70 10.11
N HIS A 346 -19.86 -13.18 9.39
CA HIS A 346 -19.83 -14.51 8.80
C HIS A 346 -18.73 -14.64 7.74
N TYR A 347 -18.67 -13.68 6.82
CA TYR A 347 -17.67 -13.67 5.75
C TYR A 347 -16.23 -13.70 6.27
N HIS A 348 -15.86 -12.80 7.17
CA HIS A 348 -14.49 -12.75 7.70
C HIS A 348 -14.09 -14.05 8.44
N ARG A 349 -15.05 -14.69 9.11
CA ARG A 349 -14.80 -15.99 9.74
C ARG A 349 -14.65 -17.13 8.73
N SER A 350 -15.39 -17.09 7.63
CA SER A 350 -15.33 -18.13 6.59
C SER A 350 -14.10 -17.99 5.70
N ALA A 351 -13.71 -16.77 5.34
CA ALA A 351 -12.55 -16.48 4.50
C ALA A 351 -11.23 -16.83 5.19
N ARG A 352 -11.15 -16.65 6.52
CA ARG A 352 -9.98 -16.97 7.34
C ARG A 352 -10.39 -17.92 8.47
N SER A 353 -10.38 -19.22 8.17
CA SER A 353 -10.93 -20.26 9.03
C SER A 353 -10.01 -20.74 10.15
N ALA A 354 -8.76 -20.25 10.25
CA ALA A 354 -7.83 -20.61 11.31
C ALA A 354 -8.41 -20.32 12.71
N PRO A 355 -8.06 -21.13 13.74
CA PRO A 355 -8.56 -20.97 15.11
C PRO A 355 -7.88 -19.79 15.83
N MET A 356 -8.15 -18.59 15.38
CA MET A 356 -7.64 -17.34 15.93
C MET A 356 -8.40 -16.93 17.20
N THR A 357 -7.70 -16.29 18.14
CA THR A 357 -8.31 -15.59 19.27
C THR A 357 -9.09 -14.37 18.78
N GLU A 358 -9.97 -13.79 19.61
CA GLU A 358 -10.72 -12.58 19.26
C GLU A 358 -9.80 -11.39 18.98
N GLU A 359 -8.67 -11.30 19.68
CA GLU A 359 -7.65 -10.27 19.44
C GLU A 359 -6.99 -10.44 18.06
N GLU A 360 -6.59 -11.65 17.72
CA GLU A 360 -6.02 -11.95 16.41
C GLU A 360 -7.03 -11.70 15.28
N ARG A 361 -8.30 -12.05 15.47
CA ARG A 361 -9.37 -11.75 14.51
C ARG A 361 -9.53 -10.25 14.32
N ARG A 362 -9.43 -9.45 15.38
CA ARG A 362 -9.50 -8.00 15.34
C ARG A 362 -8.35 -7.41 14.51
N ILE A 363 -7.12 -7.86 14.75
CA ILE A 363 -5.94 -7.43 14.00
C ILE A 363 -6.13 -7.74 12.51
N VAL A 364 -6.49 -8.97 12.18
CA VAL A 364 -6.71 -9.41 10.80
C VAL A 364 -7.82 -8.61 10.12
N ARG A 365 -8.95 -8.41 10.83
CA ARG A 365 -10.10 -7.69 10.29
C ARG A 365 -9.77 -6.23 9.98
N GLN A 366 -9.00 -5.54 10.83
CA GLN A 366 -8.57 -4.16 10.57
C GLN A 366 -7.53 -4.11 9.44
N ALA A 367 -6.63 -5.09 9.32
CA ALA A 367 -5.71 -5.19 8.20
C ALA A 367 -6.46 -5.38 6.86
N ASP A 368 -7.42 -6.30 6.81
CA ASP A 368 -8.25 -6.53 5.63
C ASP A 368 -9.11 -5.29 5.30
N ALA A 369 -9.68 -4.63 6.31
CA ALA A 369 -10.44 -3.38 6.15
C ALA A 369 -9.59 -2.26 5.54
N GLY A 370 -8.36 -2.07 6.05
CA GLY A 370 -7.42 -1.09 5.52
C GLY A 370 -7.18 -1.28 4.02
N LEU A 371 -6.99 -2.51 3.57
CA LEU A 371 -6.82 -2.82 2.14
C LEU A 371 -8.08 -2.50 1.30
N VAL A 372 -9.27 -2.62 1.86
CA VAL A 372 -10.50 -2.21 1.16
C VAL A 372 -10.64 -0.69 1.13
N TRP A 373 -10.43 -0.02 2.26
CA TRP A 373 -10.51 1.44 2.37
C TRP A 373 -9.40 2.17 1.59
N SER A 374 -8.28 1.52 1.30
CA SER A 374 -7.19 2.07 0.47
C SER A 374 -7.41 1.87 -1.04
N ARG A 375 -8.54 1.34 -1.47
CA ARG A 375 -8.95 1.27 -2.88
C ARG A 375 -9.45 2.64 -3.30
N LYS A 376 -8.68 3.36 -4.15
CA LYS A 376 -9.02 4.72 -4.55
C LYS A 376 -9.16 4.83 -6.06
N PHE A 377 -10.07 5.69 -6.49
CA PHE A 377 -10.14 6.09 -7.89
C PHE A 377 -8.85 6.82 -8.27
N TYR A 378 -8.14 6.27 -9.25
CA TYR A 378 -6.91 6.81 -9.77
C TYR A 378 -7.11 7.26 -11.21
N HIS A 379 -7.00 8.57 -11.45
CA HIS A 379 -7.10 9.17 -12.76
C HIS A 379 -5.82 9.92 -13.06
N TYR A 380 -5.06 9.47 -14.07
CA TYR A 380 -3.87 10.16 -14.56
C TYR A 380 -3.64 9.80 -16.02
N ILE A 381 -3.85 10.77 -16.90
CA ILE A 381 -3.57 10.66 -18.33
C ILE A 381 -2.38 11.57 -18.61
N VAL A 382 -1.22 10.98 -18.83
CA VAL A 382 0.05 11.73 -18.93
C VAL A 382 0.03 12.68 -20.11
N GLU A 383 -0.50 12.29 -21.25
CA GLU A 383 -0.66 13.17 -22.43
C GLU A 383 -1.46 14.43 -22.05
N HIS A 384 -2.60 14.28 -21.38
CA HIS A 384 -3.42 15.42 -20.95
C HIS A 384 -2.72 16.31 -19.92
N TRP A 385 -1.94 15.70 -19.01
CA TRP A 385 -1.18 16.45 -18.02
C TRP A 385 -0.05 17.25 -18.65
N LEU A 386 0.65 16.68 -19.65
CA LEU A 386 1.72 17.35 -20.39
C LEU A 386 1.19 18.51 -21.25
N ASP A 387 0.04 18.31 -21.91
CA ASP A 387 -0.54 19.27 -22.83
C ASP A 387 -1.32 20.40 -22.15
N GLY A 388 -1.83 20.14 -20.92
CA GLY A 388 -2.77 21.03 -20.24
C GLY A 388 -4.20 20.88 -20.75
N ASP A 389 -5.11 21.68 -20.23
CA ASP A 389 -6.54 21.61 -20.55
C ASP A 389 -7.01 22.85 -21.32
N PRO A 390 -7.95 22.71 -22.30
CA PRO A 390 -8.37 23.80 -23.19
C PRO A 390 -8.89 25.08 -22.51
N ASN A 391 -9.54 24.92 -21.34
CA ASN A 391 -10.08 26.07 -20.58
C ASN A 391 -9.15 26.53 -19.45
N GLN A 392 -7.89 26.10 -19.45
CA GLN A 392 -6.88 26.49 -18.46
C GLN A 392 -5.75 27.28 -19.16
N PRO A 393 -4.90 27.99 -18.40
CA PRO A 393 -3.68 28.57 -18.97
C PRO A 393 -2.81 27.51 -19.64
N ASP A 394 -2.07 27.92 -20.68
CA ASP A 394 -1.15 27.02 -21.39
C ASP A 394 -0.20 26.32 -20.42
N ALA A 395 0.03 25.03 -20.65
CA ALA A 395 0.98 24.25 -19.85
C ALA A 395 2.41 24.82 -19.98
N PRO A 396 3.16 24.97 -18.87
CA PRO A 396 4.55 25.40 -18.92
C PRO A 396 5.39 24.50 -19.84
N ALA A 397 6.22 25.11 -20.69
CA ALA A 397 7.06 24.37 -21.64
C ALA A 397 8.04 23.40 -20.95
N GLU A 398 8.43 23.70 -19.73
CA GLU A 398 9.29 22.90 -18.86
C GLU A 398 8.65 21.55 -18.53
N ARG A 399 7.33 21.46 -18.40
CA ARG A 399 6.60 20.22 -18.13
C ARG A 399 6.89 19.14 -19.16
N ARG A 400 6.95 19.49 -20.45
CA ARG A 400 7.30 18.57 -21.55
C ARG A 400 8.74 18.04 -21.51
N ARG A 401 9.59 18.60 -20.64
CA ARG A 401 10.98 18.16 -20.39
C ARG A 401 11.17 17.54 -19.02
N GLY A 402 10.14 17.60 -18.18
CA GLY A 402 10.13 17.11 -16.80
C GLY A 402 9.77 15.65 -16.67
N ARG A 403 9.19 15.33 -15.51
CA ARG A 403 8.78 13.96 -15.11
C ARG A 403 7.79 13.34 -16.09
N ASN A 404 7.81 12.05 -16.22
CA ASN A 404 6.83 11.22 -16.94
C ASN A 404 6.66 11.52 -18.43
N ARG A 405 7.46 12.42 -19.04
CA ARG A 405 7.37 12.83 -20.46
C ARG A 405 7.49 11.67 -21.47
N LYS A 406 8.07 10.55 -21.06
CA LYS A 406 8.25 9.37 -21.91
C LYS A 406 7.12 8.35 -21.76
N TRP A 407 6.08 8.68 -20.98
CA TRP A 407 4.98 7.78 -20.63
C TRP A 407 3.63 8.32 -21.12
N ASP A 408 3.60 8.95 -22.29
CA ASP A 408 2.41 9.54 -22.90
C ASP A 408 1.29 8.54 -23.19
N GLN A 409 1.64 7.24 -23.29
CA GLN A 409 0.67 6.16 -23.45
C GLN A 409 -0.10 5.83 -22.14
N LEU A 410 0.35 6.31 -20.99
CA LEU A 410 -0.32 6.00 -19.72
C LEU A 410 -1.69 6.70 -19.66
N TRP A 411 -2.72 5.87 -19.57
CA TRP A 411 -4.13 6.29 -19.54
C TRP A 411 -4.85 5.63 -18.37
N ALA A 412 -4.51 6.06 -17.15
CA ALA A 412 -5.10 5.49 -15.94
C ALA A 412 -6.42 6.18 -15.60
N ARG A 413 -7.49 5.40 -15.42
CA ARG A 413 -8.80 5.81 -14.91
C ARG A 413 -9.51 4.62 -14.28
N ASP A 414 -8.92 4.12 -13.21
CA ASP A 414 -9.32 2.87 -12.57
C ASP A 414 -9.34 3.01 -11.05
N VAL A 415 -9.98 2.07 -10.37
CA VAL A 415 -9.83 1.89 -8.93
C VAL A 415 -8.62 1.02 -8.69
N ILE A 416 -7.61 1.55 -7.99
CA ILE A 416 -6.40 0.81 -7.65
C ILE A 416 -6.20 0.75 -6.13
N SER A 417 -5.44 -0.25 -5.68
CA SER A 417 -5.01 -0.36 -4.29
C SER A 417 -3.82 0.58 -4.07
N MET A 418 -4.01 1.63 -3.27
CA MET A 418 -2.96 2.58 -2.93
C MET A 418 -2.06 2.04 -1.84
N PRO A 419 -0.78 2.43 -1.79
CA PRO A 419 0.11 2.16 -0.66
C PRO A 419 -0.47 2.68 0.65
N ASP A 420 -0.88 3.92 0.66
CA ASP A 420 -1.58 4.58 1.75
C ASP A 420 -2.57 5.60 1.18
N GLY A 421 -3.65 5.91 1.93
CA GLY A 421 -4.68 6.83 1.45
C GLY A 421 -4.26 8.31 1.48
N TRP A 422 -3.26 8.67 2.31
CA TRP A 422 -2.84 10.05 2.50
C TRP A 422 -1.38 10.31 2.15
N GLU A 423 -0.41 9.55 2.69
CA GLU A 423 1.03 9.74 2.46
C GLU A 423 1.39 9.39 1.02
N TYR A 424 0.88 8.26 0.55
CA TYR A 424 1.16 7.73 -0.78
C TYR A 424 -0.12 7.46 -1.59
N PRO A 425 -0.95 8.51 -1.85
CA PRO A 425 -2.23 8.36 -2.56
C PRO A 425 -2.04 8.27 -4.08
N TRP A 426 -1.12 7.43 -4.53
CA TRP A 426 -0.74 7.32 -5.92
C TRP A 426 -0.39 5.90 -6.37
N PHE A 427 -0.11 5.74 -7.65
CA PHE A 427 0.33 4.51 -8.27
C PHE A 427 1.69 4.07 -7.72
N ALA A 428 1.81 2.83 -7.24
CA ALA A 428 3.06 2.21 -6.80
C ALA A 428 3.03 0.71 -7.09
N ALA A 429 3.86 0.26 -8.04
CA ALA A 429 3.73 -1.09 -8.62
C ALA A 429 4.16 -2.21 -7.67
N TRP A 430 5.29 -2.05 -6.96
CA TRP A 430 5.75 -3.14 -6.09
C TRP A 430 4.95 -3.24 -4.80
N ASP A 431 4.49 -2.12 -4.26
CA ASP A 431 3.55 -2.07 -3.13
C ASP A 431 2.28 -2.85 -3.46
N LEU A 432 1.66 -2.54 -4.60
CA LEU A 432 0.44 -3.19 -5.07
C LEU A 432 0.61 -4.72 -5.19
N ALA A 433 1.78 -5.20 -5.57
CA ALA A 433 2.06 -6.63 -5.63
C ALA A 433 1.93 -7.30 -4.24
N PHE A 434 2.46 -6.69 -3.19
CA PHE A 434 2.30 -7.18 -1.81
C PHE A 434 0.86 -7.04 -1.31
N HIS A 435 0.17 -5.95 -1.65
CA HIS A 435 -1.25 -5.78 -1.33
C HIS A 435 -2.09 -6.93 -1.90
N CYS A 436 -1.83 -7.31 -3.16
CA CYS A 436 -2.54 -8.41 -3.80
C CYS A 436 -2.33 -9.74 -3.08
N VAL A 437 -1.11 -10.01 -2.58
CA VAL A 437 -0.83 -11.21 -1.80
C VAL A 437 -1.56 -11.18 -0.45
N ALA A 438 -1.62 -10.02 0.22
CA ALA A 438 -2.41 -9.88 1.45
C ALA A 438 -3.91 -10.07 1.19
N MET A 439 -4.44 -9.52 0.08
CA MET A 439 -5.85 -9.63 -0.32
C MET A 439 -6.26 -11.04 -0.80
N ALA A 440 -5.32 -11.88 -1.24
CA ALA A 440 -5.63 -13.15 -1.88
C ALA A 440 -6.49 -14.10 -1.02
N ARG A 441 -6.49 -13.94 0.29
CA ARG A 441 -7.25 -14.76 1.24
C ARG A 441 -8.71 -14.31 1.40
N PHE A 442 -9.02 -13.04 1.15
CA PHE A 442 -10.38 -12.54 1.35
C PHE A 442 -11.00 -11.88 0.09
N ASP A 443 -10.20 -11.34 -0.84
CA ASP A 443 -10.67 -10.80 -2.12
C ASP A 443 -9.73 -11.14 -3.28
N PRO A 444 -9.57 -12.43 -3.62
CA PRO A 444 -8.67 -12.86 -4.69
C PRO A 444 -9.06 -12.31 -6.06
N GLN A 445 -10.35 -12.02 -6.29
CA GLN A 445 -10.82 -11.50 -7.57
C GLN A 445 -10.27 -10.09 -7.82
N PHE A 446 -10.36 -9.21 -6.85
CA PHE A 446 -9.79 -7.87 -6.97
C PHE A 446 -8.26 -7.93 -7.08
N ALA A 447 -7.59 -8.77 -6.28
CA ALA A 447 -6.15 -8.97 -6.36
C ALA A 447 -5.70 -9.40 -7.77
N LYS A 448 -6.35 -10.39 -8.38
CA LYS A 448 -6.08 -10.83 -9.76
C LYS A 448 -6.31 -9.71 -10.78
N GLN A 449 -7.40 -8.94 -10.64
CA GLN A 449 -7.70 -7.81 -11.52
C GLN A 449 -6.64 -6.73 -11.43
N GLN A 450 -6.12 -6.40 -10.25
CA GLN A 450 -5.06 -5.41 -10.05
C GLN A 450 -3.75 -5.84 -10.71
N LEU A 451 -3.34 -7.10 -10.52
CA LEU A 451 -2.12 -7.62 -11.15
C LEU A 451 -2.21 -7.62 -12.67
N LEU A 452 -3.36 -7.98 -13.24
CA LEU A 452 -3.58 -7.90 -14.69
C LEU A 452 -3.69 -6.45 -15.19
N LEU A 453 -4.24 -5.53 -14.38
CA LEU A 453 -4.42 -4.13 -14.75
C LEU A 453 -3.08 -3.46 -15.07
N LEU A 454 -2.08 -3.62 -14.20
CA LEU A 454 -0.76 -3.02 -14.41
C LEU A 454 -0.04 -3.54 -15.66
N CYS A 455 -0.42 -4.73 -16.13
CA CYS A 455 0.12 -5.33 -17.35
C CYS A 455 -0.63 -4.94 -18.62
N ARG A 456 -1.64 -4.05 -18.52
CA ARG A 456 -2.37 -3.55 -19.70
C ARG A 456 -1.52 -2.57 -20.51
N GLU A 457 -1.83 -2.47 -21.80
CA GLU A 457 -1.12 -1.67 -22.79
C GLU A 457 -1.10 -0.17 -22.47
N TRP A 458 -2.08 0.30 -21.69
CA TRP A 458 -2.17 1.70 -21.25
C TRP A 458 -1.58 1.96 -19.86
N TYR A 459 -0.98 0.93 -19.23
CA TYR A 459 -0.17 1.03 -18.01
C TYR A 459 1.28 0.66 -18.29
N MET A 460 1.54 -0.57 -18.73
CA MET A 460 2.87 -1.06 -19.06
C MET A 460 3.41 -0.33 -20.30
N HIS A 461 4.63 0.18 -20.21
CA HIS A 461 5.29 0.84 -21.34
C HIS A 461 5.46 -0.15 -22.51
N PRO A 462 5.39 0.31 -23.79
CA PRO A 462 5.55 -0.56 -24.95
C PRO A 462 6.85 -1.38 -25.01
N ASN A 463 7.91 -0.92 -24.31
CA ASN A 463 9.16 -1.68 -24.18
C ASN A 463 9.10 -2.81 -23.14
N GLY A 464 7.98 -2.99 -22.43
CA GLY A 464 7.79 -4.00 -21.39
C GLY A 464 8.04 -3.52 -19.96
N GLN A 465 8.46 -2.28 -19.74
CA GLN A 465 8.64 -1.73 -18.40
C GLN A 465 7.30 -1.51 -17.71
N LEU A 466 7.16 -2.00 -16.47
CA LEU A 466 6.10 -1.59 -15.57
C LEU A 466 6.49 -0.24 -14.92
N PRO A 467 5.57 0.74 -14.85
CA PRO A 467 5.84 1.99 -14.15
C PRO A 467 6.08 1.69 -12.66
N ALA A 468 7.12 2.31 -12.09
CA ALA A 468 7.45 2.11 -10.69
C ALA A 468 6.43 2.76 -9.76
N TYR A 469 6.33 4.08 -9.83
CA TYR A 469 5.40 4.89 -9.03
C TYR A 469 5.14 6.22 -9.74
N GLU A 470 4.07 6.93 -9.36
CA GLU A 470 3.60 8.14 -10.05
C GLU A 470 4.66 9.24 -10.14
N PHE A 471 5.55 9.32 -9.17
CA PHE A 471 6.54 10.38 -9.06
C PHE A 471 7.51 10.38 -10.23
N ALA A 472 8.02 9.19 -10.62
CA ALA A 472 8.86 9.01 -11.79
C ALA A 472 8.64 7.59 -12.35
N PHE A 473 7.84 7.46 -13.40
CA PHE A 473 7.56 6.15 -14.02
C PHE A 473 8.80 5.47 -14.62
N GLY A 474 9.85 6.27 -14.90
CA GLY A 474 11.12 5.74 -15.40
C GLY A 474 11.99 5.06 -14.36
N ASP A 475 11.70 5.21 -13.07
CA ASP A 475 12.39 4.52 -12.00
C ASP A 475 12.05 3.03 -11.97
N VAL A 476 12.86 2.25 -11.28
CA VAL A 476 12.78 0.79 -11.28
C VAL A 476 12.57 0.29 -9.87
N ASN A 477 11.50 -0.48 -9.67
CA ASN A 477 11.24 -1.25 -8.46
C ASN A 477 11.63 -2.71 -8.64
N PRO A 478 11.83 -3.48 -7.55
CA PRO A 478 12.05 -4.92 -7.63
C PRO A 478 10.96 -5.64 -8.43
N PRO A 479 11.31 -6.62 -9.28
CA PRO A 479 10.35 -7.32 -10.14
C PRO A 479 9.54 -8.38 -9.37
N VAL A 480 8.82 -7.97 -8.32
CA VAL A 480 8.02 -8.85 -7.46
C VAL A 480 6.64 -9.17 -8.04
N HIS A 481 6.28 -8.57 -9.17
CA HIS A 481 4.93 -8.72 -9.74
C HIS A 481 4.62 -10.18 -10.14
N ALA A 482 5.58 -10.87 -10.76
CA ALA A 482 5.42 -12.30 -11.09
C ALA A 482 5.26 -13.18 -9.85
N TRP A 483 6.03 -12.90 -8.78
CA TRP A 483 5.87 -13.57 -7.50
C TRP A 483 4.47 -13.37 -6.92
N ALA A 484 3.94 -12.14 -6.97
CA ALA A 484 2.59 -11.87 -6.50
C ALA A 484 1.53 -12.62 -7.32
N VAL A 485 1.67 -12.70 -8.64
CA VAL A 485 0.79 -13.52 -9.51
C VAL A 485 0.80 -14.97 -9.05
N TRP A 486 1.98 -15.55 -8.87
CA TRP A 486 2.13 -16.93 -8.42
C TRP A 486 1.52 -17.16 -7.03
N ARG A 487 1.79 -16.28 -6.08
CA ARG A 487 1.25 -16.40 -4.71
C ARG A 487 -0.26 -16.20 -4.64
N VAL A 488 -0.81 -15.23 -5.39
CA VAL A 488 -2.27 -15.03 -5.48
C VAL A 488 -2.95 -16.26 -6.08
N TYR A 489 -2.38 -16.86 -7.13
CA TYR A 489 -2.88 -18.12 -7.70
C TYR A 489 -2.96 -19.24 -6.65
N GLN A 490 -1.86 -19.46 -5.91
CA GLN A 490 -1.79 -20.48 -4.87
C GLN A 490 -2.75 -20.19 -3.70
N LEU A 491 -2.67 -18.99 -3.10
CA LEU A 491 -3.46 -18.63 -1.92
C LEU A 491 -4.97 -18.62 -2.19
N ALA A 492 -5.38 -18.24 -3.39
CA ALA A 492 -6.78 -18.31 -3.80
C ALA A 492 -7.26 -19.75 -3.91
N GLY A 493 -6.44 -20.65 -4.50
CA GLY A 493 -6.73 -22.07 -4.57
C GLY A 493 -6.86 -22.74 -3.20
N GLU A 494 -5.88 -22.52 -2.32
CA GLU A 494 -5.87 -22.98 -0.93
C GLU A 494 -7.04 -22.41 -0.11
N GLY A 495 -7.46 -21.16 -0.39
CA GLY A 495 -8.58 -20.46 0.25
C GLY A 495 -9.97 -20.92 -0.20
N GLY A 496 -10.04 -21.91 -1.10
CA GLY A 496 -11.31 -22.46 -1.60
C GLY A 496 -12.01 -21.62 -2.66
N PHE A 497 -11.29 -20.65 -3.29
CA PHE A 497 -11.77 -19.89 -4.45
C PHE A 497 -11.42 -20.57 -5.78
N GLY A 498 -10.61 -21.66 -5.73
CA GLY A 498 -10.15 -22.42 -6.89
C GLY A 498 -8.86 -21.89 -7.53
N TYR A 499 -8.13 -22.81 -8.17
CA TYR A 499 -6.93 -22.50 -8.95
C TYR A 499 -7.35 -21.96 -10.32
N ASP A 500 -7.12 -20.66 -10.55
CA ASP A 500 -7.53 -19.94 -11.76
C ASP A 500 -6.43 -19.98 -12.80
N ARG A 501 -6.44 -21.04 -13.62
CA ARG A 501 -5.44 -21.24 -14.67
C ARG A 501 -5.47 -20.13 -15.73
N GLU A 502 -6.65 -19.66 -16.13
CA GLU A 502 -6.76 -18.57 -17.11
C GLU A 502 -6.06 -17.30 -16.63
N PHE A 503 -6.23 -16.97 -15.36
CA PHE A 503 -5.51 -15.85 -14.73
C PHE A 503 -3.99 -16.06 -14.79
N LEU A 504 -3.52 -17.27 -14.43
CA LEU A 504 -2.09 -17.60 -14.40
C LEU A 504 -1.47 -17.48 -15.79
N GLU A 505 -2.12 -18.04 -16.81
CA GLU A 505 -1.68 -18.00 -18.21
C GLU A 505 -1.62 -16.56 -18.75
N ARG A 506 -2.69 -15.78 -18.58
CA ARG A 506 -2.75 -14.39 -19.02
C ARG A 506 -1.68 -13.51 -18.36
N ALA A 507 -1.45 -13.72 -17.09
CA ALA A 507 -0.43 -12.97 -16.35
C ALA A 507 0.97 -13.41 -16.79
N PHE A 508 1.20 -14.71 -16.97
CA PHE A 508 2.47 -15.25 -17.44
C PHE A 508 2.89 -14.66 -18.78
N ASP A 509 1.98 -14.64 -19.75
CA ASP A 509 2.25 -14.08 -21.09
C ASP A 509 2.65 -12.61 -21.04
N LYS A 510 2.01 -11.81 -20.18
CA LYS A 510 2.37 -10.41 -19.98
C LYS A 510 3.71 -10.26 -19.26
N MET A 511 3.99 -11.12 -18.29
CA MET A 511 5.27 -11.12 -17.57
C MET A 511 6.45 -11.53 -18.46
N LEU A 512 6.26 -12.30 -19.54
CA LEU A 512 7.31 -12.56 -20.53
C LEU A 512 7.83 -11.28 -21.18
N ILE A 513 6.94 -10.31 -21.46
CA ILE A 513 7.31 -9.02 -22.06
C ILE A 513 8.15 -8.21 -21.04
N ASN A 514 7.68 -8.15 -19.81
CA ASN A 514 8.39 -7.48 -18.73
C ASN A 514 9.73 -8.14 -18.40
N PHE A 515 9.81 -9.47 -18.39
CA PHE A 515 11.05 -10.22 -18.19
C PHE A 515 12.09 -9.87 -19.25
N THR A 516 11.67 -9.77 -20.53
CA THR A 516 12.57 -9.39 -21.61
C THR A 516 13.14 -7.98 -21.43
N TRP A 517 12.33 -7.04 -20.94
CA TRP A 517 12.81 -5.70 -20.60
C TRP A 517 13.87 -5.74 -19.50
N TRP A 518 13.67 -6.55 -18.45
CA TRP A 518 14.62 -6.72 -17.36
C TRP A 518 15.95 -7.35 -17.79
N VAL A 519 15.89 -8.40 -18.61
CA VAL A 519 17.10 -9.06 -19.12
C VAL A 519 17.99 -8.08 -19.91
N ASN A 520 17.40 -7.13 -20.62
CA ASN A 520 18.13 -6.10 -21.36
C ASN A 520 18.76 -5.02 -20.45
N ARG A 521 18.68 -5.13 -19.13
CA ARG A 521 19.36 -4.28 -18.13
C ARG A 521 20.59 -4.96 -17.51
N GLU A 522 21.08 -5.97 -18.17
CA GLU A 522 22.37 -6.58 -17.88
C GLU A 522 23.49 -5.53 -17.92
N ASP A 523 24.59 -5.77 -17.20
CA ASP A 523 25.78 -4.92 -17.20
C ASP A 523 26.38 -4.72 -18.60
N ALA A 524 27.19 -3.70 -18.77
CA ALA A 524 27.75 -3.33 -20.09
C ALA A 524 28.59 -4.44 -20.73
N GLU A 525 29.13 -5.37 -19.94
CA GLU A 525 29.97 -6.48 -20.39
C GLU A 525 29.16 -7.73 -20.74
N GLY A 526 27.87 -7.78 -20.35
CA GLY A 526 26.97 -8.92 -20.66
C GLY A 526 27.26 -10.14 -19.79
N ASP A 527 27.71 -9.93 -18.56
CA ASP A 527 28.16 -10.97 -17.65
C ASP A 527 27.05 -11.58 -16.78
N ASN A 528 25.78 -11.28 -17.05
CA ASN A 528 24.59 -11.68 -16.28
C ASN A 528 24.57 -11.12 -14.82
N LEU A 529 25.25 -10.01 -14.60
CA LEU A 529 25.08 -9.14 -13.44
C LEU A 529 24.16 -7.98 -13.81
N PHE A 530 23.45 -7.42 -12.84
CA PHE A 530 22.44 -6.41 -13.13
C PHE A 530 22.66 -5.13 -12.34
N CYS A 531 22.59 -4.01 -13.07
CA CYS A 531 22.58 -2.66 -12.53
C CYS A 531 21.11 -2.21 -12.42
N GLY A 532 20.46 -2.49 -11.29
CA GLY A 532 19.04 -2.26 -11.13
C GLY A 532 18.64 -0.80 -10.98
N GLY A 533 19.53 0.06 -10.52
CA GLY A 533 19.20 1.44 -10.17
C GLY A 533 18.54 1.54 -8.78
N PHE A 534 17.45 2.28 -8.66
CA PHE A 534 16.79 2.61 -7.40
C PHE A 534 16.38 1.38 -6.54
N LEU A 535 15.58 0.47 -7.06
CA LEU A 535 15.12 -0.79 -6.46
C LEU A 535 14.42 -0.68 -5.09
N GLY A 536 13.83 0.46 -4.75
CA GLY A 536 13.01 0.62 -3.55
C GLY A 536 13.72 0.51 -2.20
N LEU A 537 15.06 0.42 -2.17
CA LEU A 537 15.86 0.42 -0.94
C LEU A 537 16.59 1.76 -0.78
N ASP A 538 15.86 2.82 -0.59
CA ASP A 538 16.21 4.22 -0.82
C ASP A 538 17.62 4.61 -0.38
N ASN A 539 17.90 4.60 0.91
CA ASN A 539 19.15 5.08 1.48
C ASN A 539 20.10 3.96 1.99
N VAL A 540 19.89 2.70 1.58
CA VAL A 540 20.61 1.53 2.12
C VAL A 540 22.11 1.59 1.87
N GLY A 541 22.55 2.23 0.78
CA GLY A 541 23.95 2.32 0.34
C GLY A 541 24.62 3.64 0.68
N VAL A 542 25.85 3.81 0.16
CA VAL A 542 26.62 5.05 0.26
C VAL A 542 26.23 6.10 -0.78
N PHE A 543 25.59 5.66 -1.86
CA PHE A 543 25.17 6.52 -2.99
C PHE A 543 23.66 6.42 -3.22
N ASP A 544 23.11 7.47 -3.80
CA ASP A 544 21.80 7.41 -4.44
C ASP A 544 21.91 6.49 -5.67
N ARG A 545 21.23 5.36 -5.61
CA ARG A 545 21.32 4.29 -6.63
C ARG A 545 20.64 4.68 -7.95
N SER A 546 19.82 5.75 -7.96
CA SER A 546 19.20 6.30 -9.17
C SER A 546 20.11 7.25 -9.95
N GLN A 547 21.25 7.66 -9.35
CA GLN A 547 22.18 8.61 -9.93
C GLN A 547 23.47 7.94 -10.44
N PRO A 548 24.13 8.53 -11.45
CA PRO A 548 25.46 8.10 -11.87
C PRO A 548 26.46 8.14 -10.69
N LEU A 549 27.34 7.16 -10.63
CA LEU A 549 28.36 7.09 -9.58
C LEU A 549 29.30 8.31 -9.64
N PRO A 550 29.70 8.88 -8.50
CA PRO A 550 30.80 9.83 -8.42
C PRO A 550 32.08 9.20 -8.98
N GLY A 551 32.83 9.94 -9.81
CA GLY A 551 34.05 9.46 -10.43
C GLY A 551 33.86 8.53 -11.64
N GLY A 552 32.61 8.26 -12.04
CA GLY A 552 32.25 7.37 -13.14
C GLY A 552 32.35 5.88 -12.77
N GLY A 553 31.95 5.02 -13.71
CA GLY A 553 31.84 3.58 -13.49
C GLY A 553 30.42 3.11 -13.21
N GLU A 554 30.27 1.86 -12.78
CA GLU A 554 28.99 1.20 -12.56
C GLU A 554 28.88 0.62 -11.15
N LEU A 555 27.66 0.58 -10.62
CA LEU A 555 27.33 -0.13 -9.39
C LEU A 555 26.65 -1.45 -9.74
N VAL A 556 27.38 -2.55 -9.62
CA VAL A 556 26.84 -3.90 -9.73
C VAL A 556 26.17 -4.25 -8.40
N GLN A 557 24.87 -4.48 -8.45
CA GLN A 557 24.05 -4.62 -7.27
C GLN A 557 23.75 -6.09 -6.96
N ALA A 558 24.04 -6.50 -5.72
CA ALA A 558 23.77 -7.87 -5.28
C ALA A 558 22.27 -8.18 -5.21
N ASP A 559 21.47 -7.20 -4.81
CA ASP A 559 20.00 -7.34 -4.81
C ASP A 559 19.42 -7.33 -6.23
N ALA A 560 19.83 -6.42 -7.13
CA ALA A 560 19.35 -6.40 -8.52
C ALA A 560 19.56 -7.74 -9.21
N THR A 561 20.76 -8.28 -9.09
CA THR A 561 21.13 -9.58 -9.65
C THR A 561 20.30 -10.71 -9.04
N ALA A 562 20.10 -10.69 -7.72
CA ALA A 562 19.28 -11.67 -7.01
C ALA A 562 17.77 -11.53 -7.33
N TRP A 563 17.27 -10.31 -7.52
CA TRP A 563 15.89 -10.10 -7.97
C TRP A 563 15.63 -10.70 -9.35
N MET A 564 16.60 -10.63 -10.25
CA MET A 564 16.49 -11.29 -11.55
C MET A 564 16.49 -12.81 -11.43
N ALA A 565 17.32 -13.38 -10.55
CA ALA A 565 17.28 -14.81 -10.26
C ALA A 565 15.93 -15.24 -9.63
N PHE A 566 15.37 -14.42 -8.73
CA PHE A 566 14.05 -14.65 -8.16
C PHE A 566 12.93 -14.58 -9.21
N TYR A 567 13.04 -13.64 -10.16
CA TYR A 567 12.12 -13.58 -11.29
C TYR A 567 12.18 -14.87 -12.12
N CYS A 568 13.40 -15.35 -12.43
CA CYS A 568 13.60 -16.60 -13.15
C CYS A 568 12.97 -17.79 -12.41
N THR A 569 13.22 -17.97 -11.11
CA THR A 569 12.63 -19.07 -10.33
C THR A 569 11.13 -19.01 -10.25
N THR A 570 10.55 -17.82 -10.18
CA THR A 570 9.09 -17.63 -10.16
C THR A 570 8.47 -17.98 -11.52
N MET A 571 9.03 -17.43 -12.61
CA MET A 571 8.54 -17.74 -13.97
C MET A 571 8.73 -19.21 -14.32
N LEU A 572 9.79 -19.85 -13.84
CA LEU A 572 10.01 -21.29 -13.95
C LEU A 572 8.85 -22.07 -13.29
N GLN A 573 8.49 -21.74 -12.05
CA GLN A 573 7.39 -22.41 -11.33
C GLN A 573 6.05 -22.23 -12.05
N MET A 574 5.75 -21.01 -12.52
CA MET A 574 4.54 -20.73 -13.31
C MET A 574 4.52 -21.53 -14.63
N ALA A 575 5.65 -21.55 -15.36
CA ALA A 575 5.77 -22.28 -16.61
C ALA A 575 5.60 -23.80 -16.39
N LEU A 576 6.16 -24.36 -15.33
CA LEU A 576 5.99 -25.78 -15.00
C LEU A 576 4.54 -26.10 -14.62
N GLU A 577 3.84 -25.24 -13.90
CA GLU A 577 2.41 -25.41 -13.60
C GLU A 577 1.59 -25.43 -14.89
N LEU A 578 1.83 -24.49 -15.81
CA LEU A 578 1.16 -24.41 -17.10
C LEU A 578 1.53 -25.60 -18.01
N ALA A 579 2.76 -26.08 -17.96
CA ALA A 579 3.26 -27.21 -18.75
C ALA A 579 2.60 -28.56 -18.40
N LYS A 580 1.92 -28.68 -17.27
CA LYS A 580 1.15 -29.88 -16.92
C LYS A 580 0.05 -30.19 -17.95
N GLU A 581 -0.49 -29.17 -18.60
CA GLU A 581 -1.55 -29.32 -19.59
C GLU A 581 -1.09 -28.93 -21.00
N GLU A 582 -0.11 -28.02 -21.14
CA GLU A 582 0.31 -27.43 -22.39
C GLU A 582 1.83 -27.50 -22.61
N ALA A 583 2.28 -28.45 -23.43
CA ALA A 583 3.70 -28.76 -23.70
C ALA A 583 4.60 -27.53 -24.05
N PRO A 584 4.16 -26.49 -24.80
CA PRO A 584 5.00 -25.34 -25.10
C PRO A 584 5.58 -24.61 -23.89
N TYR A 585 4.90 -24.61 -22.74
CA TYR A 585 5.42 -24.00 -21.53
C TYR A 585 6.63 -24.73 -20.94
N ALA A 586 6.86 -26.01 -21.30
CA ALA A 586 8.06 -26.73 -20.89
C ALA A 586 9.34 -26.13 -21.52
N ASP A 587 9.27 -25.65 -22.77
CA ASP A 587 10.38 -24.96 -23.41
C ASP A 587 10.68 -23.60 -22.76
N LEU A 588 9.62 -22.89 -22.33
CA LEU A 588 9.78 -21.64 -21.57
C LEU A 588 10.36 -21.89 -20.18
N ALA A 589 9.97 -22.97 -19.51
CA ALA A 589 10.55 -23.37 -18.24
C ALA A 589 12.07 -23.57 -18.36
N LEU A 590 12.54 -24.22 -19.43
CA LEU A 590 13.97 -24.37 -19.71
C LEU A 590 14.68 -23.03 -19.88
N LYS A 591 14.09 -22.08 -20.60
CA LYS A 591 14.66 -20.73 -20.74
C LYS A 591 14.89 -20.07 -19.39
N PHE A 592 13.91 -20.10 -18.48
CA PHE A 592 14.06 -19.51 -17.16
C PHE A 592 15.08 -20.25 -16.29
N PHE A 593 15.15 -21.56 -16.41
CA PHE A 593 16.19 -22.37 -15.77
C PHE A 593 17.60 -21.96 -16.25
N GLU A 594 17.82 -21.82 -17.54
CA GLU A 594 19.12 -21.43 -18.13
C GLU A 594 19.52 -20.02 -17.68
N HIS A 595 18.59 -19.06 -17.68
CA HIS A 595 18.87 -17.71 -17.16
C HIS A 595 19.21 -17.74 -15.66
N PHE A 596 18.46 -18.50 -14.86
CA PHE A 596 18.78 -18.66 -13.43
C PHE A 596 20.21 -19.19 -13.23
N VAL A 597 20.60 -20.22 -13.98
CA VAL A 597 21.94 -20.81 -13.90
C VAL A 597 23.01 -19.78 -14.24
N ALA A 598 22.82 -19.00 -15.31
CA ALA A 598 23.76 -17.96 -15.74
C ALA A 598 23.93 -16.89 -14.64
N ILE A 599 22.82 -16.41 -14.06
CA ILE A 599 22.84 -15.41 -12.98
C ILE A 599 23.49 -15.98 -11.71
N ALA A 600 23.16 -17.21 -11.32
CA ALA A 600 23.73 -17.84 -10.13
C ALA A 600 25.25 -18.03 -10.28
N LYS A 601 25.72 -18.39 -11.47
CA LYS A 601 27.15 -18.44 -11.78
C LYS A 601 27.81 -17.08 -11.67
N ALA A 602 27.25 -16.06 -12.30
CA ALA A 602 27.76 -14.68 -12.24
C ALA A 602 27.86 -14.18 -10.79
N THR A 603 26.79 -14.40 -9.99
CA THR A 603 26.75 -14.01 -8.58
C THR A 603 27.83 -14.69 -7.74
N ASN A 604 28.12 -15.97 -8.01
CA ASN A 604 29.01 -16.80 -7.20
C ASN A 604 30.47 -16.78 -7.64
N GLU A 605 30.81 -16.60 -8.94
CA GLU A 605 32.10 -16.93 -9.50
C GLU A 605 32.75 -15.87 -10.40
N LEU A 606 32.01 -14.84 -10.85
CA LEU A 606 32.49 -13.88 -11.82
C LEU A 606 33.83 -13.23 -11.38
N GLY A 607 34.82 -13.18 -12.28
CA GLY A 607 36.14 -12.61 -12.01
C GLY A 607 36.94 -13.32 -10.90
N GLY A 608 36.45 -14.49 -10.45
CA GLY A 608 37.01 -15.24 -9.32
C GLY A 608 36.54 -14.75 -7.95
N THR A 609 35.69 -13.73 -7.90
CA THR A 609 35.17 -13.15 -6.66
C THR A 609 33.65 -13.11 -6.62
N GLY A 610 32.98 -12.93 -7.77
CA GLY A 610 31.52 -12.73 -7.79
C GLY A 610 31.07 -11.59 -6.85
N LEU A 611 29.83 -11.63 -6.44
CA LEU A 611 29.30 -10.72 -5.40
C LEU A 611 29.48 -11.29 -3.98
N TRP A 612 29.94 -12.52 -3.86
CA TRP A 612 30.24 -13.19 -2.60
C TRP A 612 31.61 -12.79 -2.06
N ASN A 613 31.68 -12.57 -0.74
CA ASN A 613 32.94 -12.36 -0.03
C ASN A 613 33.26 -13.58 0.84
N ASP A 614 34.32 -14.29 0.52
CA ASP A 614 34.70 -15.51 1.25
C ASP A 614 35.19 -15.26 2.67
N ASP A 615 35.84 -14.13 2.92
CA ASP A 615 36.32 -13.79 4.26
C ASP A 615 35.13 -13.53 5.21
N ASP A 616 34.22 -12.65 4.80
CA ASP A 616 33.04 -12.30 5.60
C ASP A 616 31.94 -13.37 5.56
N GLY A 617 31.82 -14.10 4.45
CA GLY A 617 30.69 -15.03 4.24
C GLY A 617 29.37 -14.34 4.00
N PHE A 618 29.39 -13.29 3.17
CA PHE A 618 28.22 -12.48 2.87
C PHE A 618 28.26 -11.94 1.43
N TYR A 619 27.11 -11.54 0.87
CA TYR A 619 27.00 -10.92 -0.45
C TYR A 619 27.06 -9.41 -0.33
N TYR A 620 27.75 -8.74 -1.26
CA TYR A 620 27.94 -7.29 -1.29
C TYR A 620 27.83 -6.71 -2.69
N ASP A 621 27.37 -5.47 -2.78
CA ASP A 621 27.48 -4.67 -4.00
C ASP A 621 28.95 -4.43 -4.37
N GLN A 622 29.18 -4.24 -5.67
CA GLN A 622 30.50 -3.91 -6.19
C GLN A 622 30.47 -2.62 -6.99
N MET A 623 31.41 -1.74 -6.72
CA MET A 623 31.70 -0.59 -7.55
C MET A 623 32.78 -1.00 -8.57
N GLN A 624 32.46 -0.89 -9.86
CA GLN A 624 33.36 -1.12 -10.97
C GLN A 624 33.73 0.21 -11.62
N GLY A 625 35.03 0.54 -11.71
CA GLY A 625 35.47 1.82 -12.23
C GLY A 625 36.88 1.76 -12.76
N PRO A 626 37.45 2.89 -13.22
CA PRO A 626 38.83 2.96 -13.77
C PRO A 626 39.91 2.49 -12.79
N SER A 627 39.63 2.53 -11.50
CA SER A 627 40.53 2.07 -10.43
C SER A 627 40.42 0.58 -10.10
N GLY A 628 39.57 -0.16 -10.82
CA GLY A 628 39.30 -1.59 -10.61
C GLY A 628 37.99 -1.85 -9.89
N ILE A 629 37.83 -3.09 -9.42
CA ILE A 629 36.62 -3.57 -8.73
C ILE A 629 36.78 -3.38 -7.22
N ARG A 630 35.79 -2.85 -6.54
CA ARG A 630 35.75 -2.68 -5.08
C ARG A 630 34.41 -3.11 -4.50
N GLN A 631 34.40 -4.09 -3.60
CA GLN A 631 33.21 -4.49 -2.85
C GLN A 631 32.86 -3.44 -1.79
N LEU A 632 31.57 -3.10 -1.69
CA LEU A 632 31.02 -2.21 -0.66
C LEU A 632 30.53 -3.09 0.50
N ARG A 633 31.38 -3.31 1.50
CA ARG A 633 31.13 -4.23 2.63
C ARG A 633 30.11 -3.67 3.64
N ILE A 634 28.91 -3.37 3.15
CA ILE A 634 27.79 -2.90 3.96
C ILE A 634 26.89 -4.10 4.25
N ARG A 635 26.86 -4.54 5.50
CA ARG A 635 26.07 -5.69 5.90
C ARG A 635 24.61 -5.29 6.09
N SER A 636 23.81 -5.52 5.04
CA SER A 636 22.43 -5.05 4.93
C SER A 636 21.53 -6.09 4.30
N MET A 637 20.26 -5.74 4.19
CA MET A 637 19.23 -6.53 3.50
C MET A 637 19.63 -6.87 2.05
N VAL A 638 20.40 -6.02 1.37
CA VAL A 638 20.92 -6.25 0.02
C VAL A 638 21.60 -7.63 -0.09
N GLY A 639 22.45 -7.98 0.87
CA GLY A 639 23.14 -9.28 0.89
C GLY A 639 22.27 -10.47 1.35
N LEU A 640 21.02 -10.23 1.78
CA LEU A 640 20.03 -11.28 2.08
C LEU A 640 19.13 -11.60 0.89
N VAL A 641 18.97 -10.69 -0.07
CA VAL A 641 18.11 -10.91 -1.25
C VAL A 641 18.49 -12.18 -2.04
N PRO A 642 19.77 -12.58 -2.18
CA PRO A 642 20.13 -13.85 -2.81
C PRO A 642 19.46 -15.10 -2.22
N LEU A 643 19.05 -15.07 -0.95
CA LEU A 643 18.35 -16.18 -0.33
C LEU A 643 16.92 -16.35 -0.86
N ILE A 644 16.30 -15.28 -1.35
CA ILE A 644 14.91 -15.31 -1.81
C ILE A 644 14.79 -16.08 -3.14
N ALA A 645 15.84 -16.09 -3.94
CA ALA A 645 15.88 -16.76 -5.23
C ALA A 645 16.11 -18.29 -5.07
N ALA A 646 15.11 -18.95 -4.50
CA ALA A 646 15.12 -20.38 -4.27
C ALA A 646 13.82 -21.02 -4.79
N ALA A 647 13.94 -22.21 -5.41
CA ALA A 647 12.82 -23.03 -5.86
C ALA A 647 13.09 -24.50 -5.58
N ALA A 648 12.12 -25.19 -4.97
CA ALA A 648 12.12 -26.63 -4.88
C ALA A 648 11.39 -27.21 -6.11
N LEU A 649 11.99 -28.21 -6.76
CA LEU A 649 11.41 -28.96 -7.87
C LEU A 649 11.17 -30.39 -7.40
N ASP A 650 9.91 -30.77 -7.24
CA ASP A 650 9.50 -32.08 -6.78
C ASP A 650 9.56 -33.09 -7.93
N ASP A 651 9.98 -34.33 -7.64
CA ASP A 651 10.07 -35.39 -8.67
C ASP A 651 8.69 -35.70 -9.28
N GLU A 652 7.62 -35.59 -8.52
CA GLU A 652 6.26 -35.74 -9.05
C GLU A 652 5.95 -34.72 -10.16
N LEU A 653 6.34 -33.45 -9.94
CA LEU A 653 6.24 -32.40 -10.93
C LEU A 653 7.08 -32.72 -12.19
N LEU A 654 8.32 -33.18 -11.98
CA LEU A 654 9.24 -33.52 -13.07
C LEU A 654 8.75 -34.74 -13.89
N GLN A 655 8.16 -35.73 -13.22
CA GLN A 655 7.53 -36.88 -13.91
C GLN A 655 6.32 -36.47 -14.73
N GLY A 656 5.58 -35.47 -14.30
CA GLY A 656 4.45 -34.89 -15.05
C GLY A 656 4.87 -34.16 -16.33
N ILE A 657 6.16 -33.75 -16.45
CA ILE A 657 6.67 -32.95 -17.58
C ILE A 657 7.96 -33.62 -18.15
N PRO A 658 7.84 -34.74 -18.85
CA PRO A 658 8.99 -35.56 -19.28
C PRO A 658 10.01 -34.80 -20.12
N ILE A 659 9.59 -33.90 -20.99
CA ILE A 659 10.46 -33.10 -21.88
C ILE A 659 11.40 -32.22 -21.03
N PHE A 660 10.85 -31.54 -20.00
CA PHE A 660 11.66 -30.72 -19.09
C PHE A 660 12.63 -31.58 -18.28
N ALA A 661 12.17 -32.71 -17.73
CA ALA A 661 13.00 -33.64 -16.96
C ALA A 661 14.16 -34.25 -17.76
N GLU A 662 13.93 -34.58 -19.04
CA GLU A 662 14.98 -35.08 -19.96
C GLU A 662 16.04 -34.01 -20.24
N ARG A 663 15.60 -32.75 -20.53
CA ARG A 663 16.49 -31.63 -20.78
C ARG A 663 17.29 -31.23 -19.55
N LEU A 664 16.66 -31.25 -18.37
CA LEU A 664 17.32 -30.98 -17.09
C LEU A 664 18.41 -32.02 -16.83
N ARG A 665 18.14 -33.33 -17.03
CA ARG A 665 19.16 -34.39 -16.93
C ARG A 665 20.29 -34.19 -17.92
N TRP A 666 19.97 -33.88 -19.18
CA TRP A 666 20.99 -33.60 -20.21
C TRP A 666 21.89 -32.44 -19.77
N PHE A 667 21.33 -31.39 -19.20
CA PHE A 667 22.09 -30.24 -18.71
C PHE A 667 23.11 -30.65 -17.63
N PHE A 668 22.70 -31.41 -16.62
CA PHE A 668 23.62 -31.89 -15.58
C PHE A 668 24.72 -32.82 -16.12
N ASP A 669 24.40 -33.65 -17.06
CA ASP A 669 25.35 -34.59 -17.66
C ASP A 669 26.38 -33.91 -18.60
N ASN A 670 25.99 -32.84 -19.27
CA ASN A 670 26.77 -32.22 -20.33
C ASN A 670 27.35 -30.84 -20.00
N ARG A 671 26.88 -30.22 -18.91
CA ARG A 671 27.33 -28.89 -18.44
C ARG A 671 27.72 -28.91 -16.96
N PRO A 672 28.62 -29.84 -16.54
CA PRO A 672 28.96 -30.00 -15.12
C PRO A 672 29.58 -28.74 -14.52
N GLU A 673 30.28 -27.90 -15.31
CA GLU A 673 30.84 -26.62 -14.88
C GLU A 673 29.78 -25.58 -14.49
N LEU A 674 28.62 -25.59 -15.17
CA LEU A 674 27.51 -24.72 -14.82
C LEU A 674 26.68 -25.30 -13.66
N ALA A 675 26.54 -26.61 -13.67
CA ALA A 675 25.85 -27.33 -12.58
C ALA A 675 26.55 -27.14 -11.22
N ALA A 676 27.90 -27.03 -11.23
CA ALA A 676 28.69 -26.78 -10.02
C ALA A 676 28.52 -25.35 -9.48
N SER A 677 28.04 -24.39 -10.29
CA SER A 677 27.87 -22.98 -9.90
C SER A 677 26.53 -22.72 -9.21
N ILE A 678 25.59 -23.66 -9.31
CA ILE A 678 24.27 -23.57 -8.67
C ILE A 678 24.20 -24.58 -7.53
N ALA A 679 23.49 -24.21 -6.46
CA ALA A 679 23.12 -25.17 -5.44
C ALA A 679 21.96 -26.04 -5.97
N CYS A 680 22.28 -26.98 -6.85
CA CYS A 680 21.32 -27.99 -7.24
C CYS A 680 21.61 -29.25 -6.46
N GLU A 681 21.10 -29.30 -5.25
CA GLU A 681 21.27 -30.44 -4.36
C GLU A 681 20.07 -31.39 -4.54
N LEU A 682 20.32 -32.69 -4.38
CA LEU A 682 19.27 -33.71 -4.22
C LEU A 682 19.06 -33.94 -2.72
N ASP A 683 17.82 -34.10 -2.33
CA ASP A 683 17.52 -34.49 -0.94
C ASP A 683 17.99 -35.92 -0.65
N VAL A 684 17.91 -36.32 0.62
CA VAL A 684 18.39 -37.67 1.09
C VAL A 684 17.64 -38.81 0.40
N ASP A 685 16.37 -38.58 0.08
CA ASP A 685 15.48 -39.56 -0.55
C ASP A 685 15.40 -39.39 -2.08
N HIS A 686 16.12 -38.42 -2.65
CA HIS A 686 16.15 -38.04 -4.07
C HIS A 686 14.78 -37.65 -4.65
N GLN A 687 13.86 -37.16 -3.81
CA GLN A 687 12.50 -36.78 -4.21
C GLN A 687 12.36 -35.30 -4.62
N HIS A 688 13.33 -34.47 -4.20
CA HIS A 688 13.30 -33.03 -4.43
C HIS A 688 14.66 -32.53 -4.93
N ARG A 689 14.61 -31.47 -5.73
CA ARG A 689 15.80 -30.73 -6.18
C ARG A 689 15.66 -29.28 -5.75
N LEU A 690 16.69 -28.74 -5.13
CA LEU A 690 16.74 -27.32 -4.77
C LEU A 690 17.52 -26.56 -5.84
N LEU A 691 16.93 -25.51 -6.38
CA LEU A 691 17.62 -24.49 -7.15
C LEU A 691 17.76 -23.26 -6.25
N ALA A 692 19.00 -22.85 -5.97
CA ALA A 692 19.27 -21.68 -5.13
C ALA A 692 20.61 -21.04 -5.52
N ILE A 693 20.76 -19.73 -5.24
CA ILE A 693 22.04 -19.04 -5.43
C ILE A 693 23.08 -19.53 -4.39
N PRO A 694 22.81 -19.48 -3.05
CA PRO A 694 23.79 -19.94 -2.08
C PRO A 694 23.83 -21.47 -2.00
N SER A 695 25.04 -22.04 -2.01
CA SER A 695 25.24 -23.42 -1.57
C SER A 695 24.89 -23.56 -0.08
N ARG A 696 24.69 -24.79 0.39
CA ARG A 696 24.42 -25.08 1.82
C ARG A 696 25.40 -24.39 2.76
N ALA A 697 26.69 -24.45 2.45
CA ALA A 697 27.74 -23.83 3.26
C ALA A 697 27.65 -22.28 3.25
N ARG A 698 27.33 -21.67 2.13
CA ARG A 698 27.11 -20.22 2.04
C ARG A 698 25.84 -19.79 2.74
N LEU A 699 24.76 -20.55 2.58
CA LEU A 699 23.49 -20.32 3.29
C LEU A 699 23.73 -20.32 4.81
N GLU A 700 24.45 -21.30 5.34
CA GLU A 700 24.77 -21.36 6.77
C GLU A 700 25.53 -20.10 7.23
N ARG A 701 26.50 -19.62 6.45
CA ARG A 701 27.30 -18.44 6.81
C ARG A 701 26.46 -17.16 6.80
N VAL A 702 25.59 -16.96 5.80
CA VAL A 702 24.69 -15.80 5.75
C VAL A 702 23.67 -15.84 6.90
N LEU A 703 23.09 -17.01 7.17
CA LEU A 703 22.12 -17.18 8.24
C LEU A 703 22.70 -16.86 9.63
N ARG A 704 23.99 -17.09 9.87
CA ARG A 704 24.63 -16.70 11.14
C ARG A 704 24.54 -15.20 11.40
N TYR A 705 24.66 -14.34 10.38
CA TYR A 705 24.45 -12.91 10.52
C TYR A 705 22.99 -12.52 10.57
N MET A 706 22.16 -13.18 9.75
CA MET A 706 20.72 -12.89 9.72
C MET A 706 20.07 -13.19 11.06
N LEU A 707 20.55 -14.23 11.77
CA LEU A 707 19.98 -14.70 13.05
C LEU A 707 20.73 -14.19 14.29
N ASP A 708 21.70 -13.30 14.14
CA ASP A 708 22.44 -12.69 15.24
C ASP A 708 21.75 -11.39 15.72
N GLU A 709 21.40 -11.31 17.00
CA GLU A 709 20.74 -10.15 17.61
C GLU A 709 21.66 -8.91 17.69
N GLY A 710 22.99 -9.10 17.66
CA GLY A 710 23.98 -8.05 17.52
C GLY A 710 24.13 -7.53 16.08
N GLU A 711 23.56 -8.25 15.12
CA GLU A 711 23.63 -7.94 13.69
C GLU A 711 22.22 -7.62 13.14
N LEU A 712 21.64 -8.56 12.39
CA LEU A 712 20.40 -8.32 11.63
C LEU A 712 19.12 -8.74 12.36
N LEU A 713 19.17 -9.67 13.32
CA LEU A 713 17.98 -10.13 14.04
C LEU A 713 17.54 -9.09 15.08
N SER A 714 16.32 -8.62 14.98
CA SER A 714 15.69 -7.79 16.02
C SER A 714 14.62 -8.58 16.80
N PRO A 715 14.13 -8.06 17.93
CA PRO A 715 12.97 -8.66 18.60
C PRO A 715 11.72 -8.75 17.73
N TYR A 716 11.65 -8.00 16.61
CA TYR A 716 10.46 -7.82 15.78
C TYR A 716 10.64 -8.24 14.31
N GLY A 717 11.75 -8.92 13.96
CA GLY A 717 12.05 -9.35 12.61
C GLY A 717 13.49 -9.08 12.20
N ILE A 718 13.77 -9.07 10.90
CA ILE A 718 15.09 -8.82 10.34
C ILE A 718 15.23 -7.33 10.01
N ARG A 719 16.30 -6.70 10.49
CA ARG A 719 16.67 -5.30 10.21
C ARG A 719 17.13 -5.13 8.77
N SER A 720 16.89 -3.98 8.20
CA SER A 720 17.37 -3.63 6.85
C SER A 720 18.87 -3.39 6.78
N LEU A 721 19.49 -2.93 7.86
CA LEU A 721 20.95 -2.79 8.03
C LEU A 721 21.40 -3.42 9.34
N SER A 722 22.57 -4.04 9.35
CA SER A 722 23.14 -4.65 10.55
C SER A 722 23.46 -3.62 11.62
N ARG A 723 23.12 -3.96 12.86
CA ARG A 723 23.44 -3.16 14.04
C ARG A 723 24.96 -2.99 14.28
N VAL A 724 25.80 -3.84 13.71
CA VAL A 724 27.26 -3.68 13.78
C VAL A 724 27.71 -2.28 13.31
N HIS A 725 26.97 -1.68 12.37
CA HIS A 725 27.25 -0.35 11.84
C HIS A 725 26.88 0.80 12.80
N GLU A 726 26.35 0.51 13.99
CA GLU A 726 26.21 1.48 15.09
C GLU A 726 27.58 1.86 15.68
N GLN A 727 28.45 0.86 15.88
CA GLN A 727 29.78 1.05 16.45
C GLN A 727 30.88 1.10 15.37
N HIS A 728 30.63 0.53 14.21
CA HIS A 728 31.55 0.42 13.08
C HIS A 728 30.89 0.90 11.78
N PRO A 729 30.66 2.22 11.62
CA PRO A 729 30.12 2.76 10.38
C PRO A 729 30.98 2.37 9.18
N TYR A 730 30.34 2.07 8.06
CA TYR A 730 31.06 1.85 6.82
C TYR A 730 31.45 3.20 6.19
N VAL A 731 32.72 3.41 5.90
CA VAL A 731 33.23 4.65 5.28
C VAL A 731 33.96 4.34 3.98
N LEU A 732 33.46 4.93 2.89
CA LEU A 732 34.11 4.90 1.57
C LEU A 732 34.80 6.23 1.31
N GLN A 733 36.12 6.18 1.09
CA GLN A 733 36.87 7.34 0.59
C GLN A 733 36.92 7.28 -0.94
N LEU A 734 36.37 8.29 -1.60
CA LEU A 734 36.35 8.42 -3.06
C LEU A 734 36.49 9.88 -3.47
N ASP A 735 37.47 10.19 -4.34
CA ASP A 735 37.71 11.53 -4.88
C ASP A 735 37.85 12.64 -3.82
N GLY A 736 38.45 12.31 -2.66
CA GLY A 736 38.62 13.23 -1.54
C GLY A 736 37.37 13.47 -0.68
N HIS A 737 36.28 12.79 -0.96
CA HIS A 737 35.07 12.81 -0.16
C HIS A 737 34.92 11.52 0.64
N ALA A 738 34.33 11.63 1.84
CA ALA A 738 33.99 10.48 2.67
C ALA A 738 32.47 10.24 2.57
N TYR A 739 32.08 9.05 2.17
CA TYR A 739 30.69 8.59 2.13
C TYR A 739 30.49 7.58 3.25
N GLU A 740 29.46 7.79 4.07
CA GLU A 740 29.23 6.99 5.28
C GLU A 740 27.86 6.31 5.29
N VAL A 741 27.83 5.07 5.79
CA VAL A 741 26.61 4.35 6.17
C VAL A 741 26.75 3.91 7.61
N HIS A 742 25.82 4.33 8.45
CA HIS A 742 25.71 3.93 9.86
C HIS A 742 24.31 3.41 10.17
N TYR A 743 24.19 2.70 11.29
CA TYR A 743 22.92 2.16 11.75
C TYR A 743 22.01 3.25 12.30
N ALA A 744 20.84 3.42 11.72
CA ALA A 744 19.81 4.36 12.13
C ALA A 744 18.47 3.60 12.25
N PRO A 745 18.10 3.13 13.45
CA PRO A 745 16.94 2.25 13.62
C PRO A 745 15.58 2.93 13.53
N ALA A 746 15.54 4.26 13.48
CA ALA A 746 14.36 5.11 13.41
C ALA A 746 14.16 5.69 12.01
N GLU A 747 13.57 6.88 11.90
CA GLU A 747 13.45 7.65 10.66
C GLU A 747 14.83 8.01 10.08
N SER A 748 14.90 8.37 8.81
CA SER A 748 16.16 8.71 8.13
C SER A 748 16.77 10.00 8.69
N ASP A 749 18.04 9.94 9.07
CA ASP A 749 18.85 11.10 9.45
C ASP A 749 19.73 11.63 8.29
N SER A 750 19.64 10.98 7.11
CA SER A 750 20.38 11.36 5.90
C SER A 750 19.50 12.11 4.91
N GLY A 751 20.13 12.91 4.04
CA GLY A 751 19.46 13.56 2.90
C GLY A 751 19.63 12.79 1.58
N LEU A 752 19.99 11.51 1.65
CA LEU A 752 20.37 10.74 0.47
C LEU A 752 19.20 10.48 -0.48
N PHE A 753 18.00 10.35 0.08
CA PHE A 753 16.75 10.20 -0.65
C PHE A 753 15.68 11.09 0.00
N GLY A 754 14.61 11.42 -0.75
CA GLY A 754 13.50 12.20 -0.21
C GLY A 754 12.52 11.36 0.61
N GLY A 755 11.61 12.05 1.34
CA GLY A 755 10.56 11.41 2.13
C GLY A 755 10.99 10.90 3.49
N ASN A 756 10.13 10.09 4.12
CA ASN A 756 10.29 9.55 5.46
C ASN A 756 10.84 8.11 5.50
N SER A 757 11.13 7.52 4.35
CA SER A 757 11.64 6.16 4.21
C SER A 757 13.08 6.00 4.72
N ASN A 758 13.35 4.93 5.47
CA ASN A 758 14.68 4.61 5.97
C ASN A 758 15.00 3.11 5.87
N TRP A 759 16.07 2.76 5.15
CA TRP A 759 16.59 1.41 4.99
C TRP A 759 17.92 1.15 5.73
N ARG A 760 18.24 1.96 6.74
CA ARG A 760 19.46 1.87 7.55
C ARG A 760 19.24 1.33 8.96
N GLY A 761 18.32 0.38 9.12
CA GLY A 761 18.12 -0.31 10.41
C GLY A 761 16.72 -0.76 10.76
N PRO A 762 15.64 -0.10 10.27
CA PRO A 762 14.27 -0.52 10.53
C PRO A 762 13.92 -1.92 10.02
N VAL A 763 12.79 -2.44 10.53
CA VAL A 763 12.18 -3.70 10.08
C VAL A 763 11.09 -3.39 9.06
N TRP A 764 11.23 -3.95 7.86
CA TRP A 764 10.31 -3.79 6.74
C TRP A 764 9.53 -5.08 6.48
N PHE A 765 8.21 -5.01 6.50
CA PHE A 765 7.33 -6.17 6.37
C PHE A 765 7.50 -6.94 5.06
N PRO A 766 7.52 -6.31 3.87
CA PRO A 766 7.60 -7.01 2.59
C PRO A 766 8.86 -7.86 2.48
N MET A 767 10.02 -7.34 2.86
CA MET A 767 11.28 -8.07 2.79
C MET A 767 11.34 -9.23 3.79
N ASN A 768 10.84 -9.01 5.02
CA ASN A 768 10.74 -10.06 6.03
C ASN A 768 9.79 -11.18 5.57
N TYR A 769 8.66 -10.83 4.94
CA TYR A 769 7.74 -11.82 4.41
C TYR A 769 8.38 -12.70 3.33
N LEU A 770 9.14 -12.10 2.41
CA LEU A 770 9.89 -12.85 1.38
C LEU A 770 10.97 -13.76 1.98
N LEU A 771 11.69 -13.31 3.00
CA LEU A 771 12.68 -14.12 3.72
C LEU A 771 12.03 -15.31 4.44
N VAL A 772 10.90 -15.10 5.11
CA VAL A 772 10.13 -16.19 5.74
C VAL A 772 9.70 -17.22 4.69
N GLU A 773 9.19 -16.77 3.53
CA GLU A 773 8.84 -17.70 2.44
C GLU A 773 10.04 -18.45 1.87
N ALA A 774 11.20 -17.78 1.76
CA ALA A 774 12.44 -18.42 1.33
C ALA A 774 12.88 -19.52 2.31
N LEU A 775 12.89 -19.23 3.61
CA LEU A 775 13.23 -20.22 4.64
C LEU A 775 12.30 -21.44 4.58
N LYS A 776 11.00 -21.26 4.34
CA LYS A 776 10.06 -22.38 4.16
C LYS A 776 10.37 -23.22 2.91
N ARG A 777 10.83 -22.59 1.80
CA ARG A 777 11.28 -23.33 0.61
C ARG A 777 12.56 -24.12 0.88
N TYR A 778 13.50 -23.58 1.62
CA TYR A 778 14.70 -24.30 2.05
C TYR A 778 14.35 -25.42 3.03
N ASP A 779 13.42 -25.22 3.96
CA ASP A 779 12.95 -26.25 4.89
C ASP A 779 12.26 -27.41 4.18
N HIS A 780 11.45 -27.12 3.18
CA HIS A 780 10.81 -28.13 2.33
C HIS A 780 11.85 -29.08 1.70
N PHE A 781 13.03 -28.57 1.37
CA PHE A 781 14.12 -29.35 0.80
C PHE A 781 15.01 -30.02 1.87
N TYR A 782 15.50 -29.25 2.84
CA TYR A 782 16.48 -29.74 3.81
C TYR A 782 15.86 -30.46 5.01
N GLY A 783 14.66 -30.05 5.43
CA GLY A 783 13.98 -30.56 6.62
C GLY A 783 14.89 -30.61 7.85
N GLU A 784 14.88 -31.74 8.55
CA GLU A 784 15.69 -31.97 9.76
C GLU A 784 17.20 -32.05 9.51
N THR A 785 17.64 -32.17 8.24
CA THR A 785 19.05 -32.28 7.90
C THR A 785 19.84 -30.98 7.99
N PHE A 786 19.13 -29.85 8.04
CA PHE A 786 19.72 -28.52 8.22
C PHE A 786 19.25 -27.91 9.53
N ARG A 787 20.17 -27.80 10.48
CA ARG A 787 19.92 -27.14 11.77
C ARG A 787 20.99 -26.10 12.05
N ILE A 788 20.59 -24.95 12.54
CA ILE A 788 21.47 -23.83 12.90
C ILE A 788 20.96 -23.17 14.18
N GLU A 789 21.85 -22.50 14.91
CA GLU A 789 21.47 -21.75 16.11
C GLU A 789 20.56 -20.56 15.78
N CYS A 790 19.44 -20.46 16.52
CA CYS A 790 18.55 -19.31 16.44
C CYS A 790 18.04 -18.91 17.85
N PRO A 791 18.39 -17.70 18.34
CA PRO A 791 19.39 -16.76 17.84
C PRO A 791 20.82 -17.32 17.80
N THR A 792 21.69 -16.76 16.95
CA THR A 792 23.09 -17.14 16.89
C THR A 792 23.77 -16.96 18.25
N GLY A 793 24.55 -17.99 18.70
CA GLY A 793 25.19 -18.01 20.01
C GLY A 793 24.28 -18.37 21.17
N SER A 794 23.00 -18.72 20.93
CA SER A 794 22.06 -19.14 21.98
C SER A 794 22.19 -20.60 22.43
N GLY A 795 22.85 -21.44 21.64
CA GLY A 795 22.88 -22.89 21.80
C GLY A 795 21.60 -23.62 21.38
N LYS A 796 20.57 -22.90 20.95
CA LYS A 796 19.29 -23.47 20.51
C LYS A 796 19.34 -23.78 19.01
N MET A 797 19.45 -25.07 18.68
CA MET A 797 19.45 -25.53 17.28
C MET A 797 18.03 -25.67 16.75
N MET A 798 17.76 -24.99 15.63
CA MET A 798 16.45 -24.98 14.95
C MET A 798 16.63 -25.38 13.48
N ASN A 799 15.62 -26.06 12.90
CA ASN A 799 15.54 -26.22 11.44
C ASN A 799 14.99 -24.92 10.79
N LEU A 800 14.99 -24.86 9.47
CA LEU A 800 14.62 -23.63 8.76
C LEU A 800 13.13 -23.30 8.85
N GLY A 801 12.26 -24.33 9.01
CA GLY A 801 10.84 -24.16 9.28
C GLY A 801 10.59 -23.54 10.66
N GLU A 802 11.25 -24.07 11.70
CA GLU A 802 11.19 -23.50 13.05
C GLU A 802 11.70 -22.05 13.10
N ILE A 803 12.72 -21.71 12.30
CA ILE A 803 13.24 -20.34 12.18
C ILE A 803 12.21 -19.43 11.48
N ALA A 804 11.59 -19.92 10.42
CA ALA A 804 10.53 -19.18 9.73
C ALA A 804 9.35 -18.86 10.67
N GLU A 805 8.92 -19.84 11.49
CA GLU A 805 7.89 -19.65 12.51
C GLU A 805 8.31 -18.64 13.60
N GLU A 806 9.57 -18.66 14.02
CA GLU A 806 10.11 -17.69 14.99
C GLU A 806 10.10 -16.27 14.42
N LEU A 807 10.46 -16.08 13.13
CA LEU A 807 10.38 -14.79 12.48
C LEU A 807 8.93 -14.31 12.31
N GLU A 808 8.02 -15.21 11.92
CA GLU A 808 6.58 -14.90 11.85
C GLU A 808 6.06 -14.45 13.23
N ARG A 809 6.44 -15.15 14.29
CA ARG A 809 6.08 -14.79 15.67
C ARG A 809 6.59 -13.41 16.05
N ARG A 810 7.85 -13.07 15.72
CA ARG A 810 8.45 -11.76 15.99
C ARG A 810 7.71 -10.65 15.24
N LEU A 811 7.35 -10.85 13.98
CA LEU A 811 6.59 -9.89 13.19
C LEU A 811 5.15 -9.69 13.72
N VAL A 812 4.47 -10.77 14.07
CA VAL A 812 3.12 -10.73 14.67
C VAL A 812 3.13 -10.01 16.02
N GLN A 813 4.21 -10.16 16.79
CA GLN A 813 4.37 -9.52 18.10
C GLN A 813 4.24 -7.97 18.04
N LEU A 814 4.54 -7.34 16.90
CA LEU A 814 4.35 -5.90 16.69
C LEU A 814 2.92 -5.45 17.01
N PHE A 815 1.93 -6.29 16.69
CA PHE A 815 0.50 -5.96 16.76
C PHE A 815 -0.21 -6.57 17.96
N VAL A 816 0.36 -7.59 18.60
CA VAL A 816 -0.26 -8.27 19.74
C VAL A 816 0.03 -7.52 21.04
N PRO A 817 -0.98 -7.20 21.87
CA PRO A 817 -0.76 -6.52 23.14
C PRO A 817 0.00 -7.41 24.13
N ASP A 818 0.90 -6.79 24.89
CA ASP A 818 1.57 -7.41 26.04
C ASP A 818 0.62 -7.56 27.25
N ALA A 819 1.13 -8.07 28.36
CA ALA A 819 0.38 -8.22 29.60
C ALA A 819 -0.16 -6.92 30.20
N HIS A 820 0.34 -5.77 29.74
CA HIS A 820 -0.10 -4.43 30.14
C HIS A 820 -1.00 -3.76 29.08
N GLY A 821 -1.40 -4.48 28.02
CA GLY A 821 -2.22 -3.97 26.92
C GLY A 821 -1.46 -3.09 25.92
N ARG A 822 -0.12 -3.08 25.94
CA ARG A 822 0.73 -2.27 25.05
C ARG A 822 1.10 -3.07 23.82
N ARG A 823 0.95 -2.46 22.63
CA ARG A 823 1.43 -3.00 21.36
C ARG A 823 2.74 -2.31 21.00
N PRO A 824 3.79 -3.02 20.59
CA PRO A 824 5.05 -2.39 20.17
C PRO A 824 4.85 -1.35 19.06
N CYS A 825 4.00 -1.62 18.06
CA CYS A 825 3.74 -0.70 16.96
C CYS A 825 3.24 0.69 17.41
N HIS A 826 2.59 0.81 18.55
CA HIS A 826 2.12 2.09 19.09
C HIS A 826 3.20 2.87 19.89
N GLY A 827 4.46 2.42 19.86
CA GLY A 827 5.60 3.15 20.42
C GLY A 827 5.53 3.47 21.91
N GLY A 828 4.78 2.69 22.69
CA GLY A 828 4.60 2.87 24.11
C GLY A 828 3.66 4.04 24.48
N SER A 829 2.87 4.57 23.54
CA SER A 829 1.80 5.55 23.87
C SER A 829 0.87 4.97 24.93
N PRO A 830 0.73 5.62 26.11
CA PRO A 830 -0.13 5.12 27.17
C PRO A 830 -1.61 5.15 26.77
N ARG A 831 -2.00 6.01 25.84
CA ARG A 831 -3.38 6.17 25.40
C ARG A 831 -3.94 4.86 24.82
N TYR A 832 -3.17 4.13 23.99
CA TYR A 832 -3.61 2.86 23.41
C TYR A 832 -3.70 1.70 24.44
N ALA A 833 -3.04 1.82 25.59
CA ALA A 833 -3.14 0.84 26.65
C ALA A 833 -4.24 1.18 27.68
N GLU A 834 -4.41 2.48 27.99
CA GLU A 834 -5.19 2.95 29.14
C GLU A 834 -6.59 3.44 28.75
N ASP A 835 -6.75 4.10 27.57
CA ASP A 835 -8.04 4.62 27.13
C ASP A 835 -8.86 3.50 26.45
N PRO A 836 -10.03 3.12 26.99
CA PRO A 836 -10.90 2.10 26.38
C PRO A 836 -11.29 2.39 24.93
N ALA A 837 -11.34 3.67 24.52
CA ALA A 837 -11.69 4.07 23.16
C ALA A 837 -10.53 3.93 22.17
N PHE A 838 -9.31 3.61 22.63
CA PHE A 838 -8.12 3.36 21.79
C PHE A 838 -7.63 1.91 21.84
N ARG A 839 -7.93 1.18 22.91
CA ARG A 839 -7.35 -0.15 23.19
C ARG A 839 -7.52 -1.17 22.07
N GLU A 840 -8.63 -1.09 21.35
CA GLU A 840 -8.96 -2.02 20.27
C GLU A 840 -8.49 -1.58 18.89
N LEU A 841 -7.89 -0.40 18.79
CA LEU A 841 -7.43 0.19 17.54
C LEU A 841 -6.02 -0.30 17.21
N VAL A 842 -5.77 -0.59 15.93
CA VAL A 842 -4.48 -1.04 15.42
C VAL A 842 -4.06 -0.14 14.27
N LEU A 843 -2.79 0.28 14.26
CA LEU A 843 -2.16 1.03 13.18
C LEU A 843 -1.17 0.13 12.44
N PHE A 844 -1.19 0.20 11.11
CA PHE A 844 -0.36 -0.61 10.23
C PHE A 844 0.65 0.29 9.54
N TYR A 845 1.68 0.67 10.29
CA TYR A 845 2.73 1.57 9.84
C TYR A 845 3.52 1.02 8.64
N GLU A 846 4.16 1.90 7.90
CA GLU A 846 4.96 1.58 6.73
C GLU A 846 6.15 0.67 7.07
N TYR A 847 6.88 0.99 8.15
CA TYR A 847 7.97 0.20 8.69
C TYR A 847 8.07 0.36 10.21
N PHE A 848 9.00 -0.36 10.84
CA PHE A 848 9.06 -0.43 12.29
C PHE A 848 10.48 -0.23 12.79
N HIS A 849 10.62 0.47 13.91
CA HIS A 849 11.90 0.77 14.54
C HIS A 849 12.69 -0.51 14.85
N GLY A 850 13.97 -0.55 14.44
CA GLY A 850 14.81 -1.73 14.48
C GLY A 850 15.08 -2.33 15.87
N ASN A 851 14.86 -1.59 16.96
CA ASN A 851 15.15 -2.05 18.32
C ASN A 851 13.91 -2.21 19.19
N ASP A 852 12.92 -1.31 19.12
CA ASP A 852 11.74 -1.31 20.01
C ASP A 852 10.42 -1.63 19.32
N GLY A 853 10.40 -1.74 17.98
CA GLY A 853 9.22 -2.10 17.21
C GLY A 853 8.18 -0.99 17.05
N ARG A 854 8.50 0.24 17.45
CA ARG A 854 7.63 1.40 17.23
C ARG A 854 7.37 1.58 15.73
N GLY A 855 6.13 1.89 15.36
CA GLY A 855 5.75 2.20 13.99
C GLY A 855 6.36 3.51 13.52
N LEU A 856 6.72 3.57 12.24
CA LEU A 856 7.43 4.66 11.59
C LEU A 856 6.94 4.82 10.15
N GLY A 857 7.22 5.98 9.54
CA GLY A 857 6.76 6.31 8.21
C GLY A 857 5.24 6.53 8.21
N ALA A 858 4.59 6.24 7.09
CA ALA A 858 3.14 6.35 6.97
C ALA A 858 2.43 5.60 8.11
N SER A 859 1.68 6.33 8.93
CA SER A 859 1.13 5.79 10.18
C SER A 859 -0.08 4.88 9.98
N HIS A 860 -0.81 5.06 8.88
CA HIS A 860 -2.00 4.30 8.54
C HIS A 860 -1.77 3.36 7.36
N GLN A 861 -0.54 3.19 6.94
CA GLN A 861 -0.14 2.34 5.82
C GLN A 861 -0.60 0.91 6.05
N THR A 862 -1.64 0.50 5.37
CA THR A 862 -2.20 -0.84 5.46
C THR A 862 -1.76 -1.75 4.33
N GLY A 863 -1.22 -1.19 3.26
CA GLY A 863 -0.85 -1.88 2.04
C GLY A 863 -0.04 -3.15 2.29
N TRP A 864 1.27 -3.09 2.22
CA TRP A 864 2.11 -4.28 2.45
C TRP A 864 2.14 -4.76 3.90
N THR A 865 1.93 -3.87 4.89
CA THR A 865 1.89 -4.27 6.31
C THR A 865 0.66 -5.11 6.64
N ALA A 866 -0.40 -5.06 5.81
CA ALA A 866 -1.54 -5.97 5.92
C ALA A 866 -1.18 -7.46 5.69
N LEU A 867 0.03 -7.77 5.17
CA LEU A 867 0.58 -9.13 5.20
C LEU A 867 0.63 -9.72 6.63
N ALA A 868 0.61 -8.87 7.66
CA ALA A 868 0.45 -9.29 9.05
C ALA A 868 -0.78 -10.18 9.24
N GLY A 869 -1.88 -9.93 8.52
CA GLY A 869 -3.07 -10.79 8.56
C GLY A 869 -2.79 -12.23 8.12
N ASN A 870 -1.98 -12.42 7.09
CA ASN A 870 -1.58 -13.75 6.63
C ASN A 870 -0.66 -14.45 7.65
N LEU A 871 0.25 -13.70 8.30
CA LEU A 871 1.15 -14.25 9.31
C LEU A 871 0.39 -14.65 10.60
N VAL A 872 -0.56 -13.84 11.04
CA VAL A 872 -1.43 -14.14 12.19
C VAL A 872 -2.24 -15.41 11.93
N GLU A 873 -2.83 -15.56 10.75
CA GLU A 873 -3.58 -16.76 10.37
C GLU A 873 -2.70 -18.01 10.36
N ARG A 874 -1.47 -17.91 9.81
CA ARG A 874 -0.49 -19.02 9.80
C ARG A 874 -0.08 -19.40 11.23
N ALA A 875 0.27 -18.43 12.07
CA ALA A 875 0.65 -18.66 13.47
C ALA A 875 -0.47 -19.36 14.27
N ALA A 876 -1.74 -18.97 14.03
CA ALA A 876 -2.88 -19.62 14.65
C ALA A 876 -3.04 -21.09 14.19
N SER A 877 -2.81 -21.36 12.90
CA SER A 877 -2.86 -22.72 12.34
C SER A 877 -1.79 -23.64 12.94
N VAL A 878 -0.55 -23.15 13.05
CA VAL A 878 0.59 -23.88 13.62
C VAL A 878 0.32 -24.23 15.10
N ARG A 879 -0.18 -23.27 15.89
CA ARG A 879 -0.54 -23.54 17.31
C ARG A 879 -1.59 -24.63 17.43
N SER A 880 -2.57 -24.69 16.54
CA SER A 880 -3.60 -25.73 16.56
C SER A 880 -3.04 -27.12 16.28
N ILE A 881 -2.04 -27.22 15.39
CA ILE A 881 -1.38 -28.48 15.07
C ILE A 881 -0.55 -28.97 16.26
N HIS A 882 0.21 -28.10 16.91
CA HIS A 882 1.06 -28.42 18.05
C HIS A 882 0.28 -28.64 19.36
N GLY A 883 -0.86 -27.96 19.54
CA GLY A 883 -1.73 -28.15 20.73
C GLY A 883 -2.55 -29.41 20.70
N ASN A 884 -2.65 -30.10 19.56
CA ASN A 884 -3.31 -31.39 19.40
C ASN A 884 -2.34 -32.62 19.51
N LYS A 885 -1.05 -32.38 19.72
CA LYS A 885 -0.02 -33.37 20.00
C LYS A 885 0.32 -33.33 21.49
#